data_7e7bf2251da156d4c9725fd6543aef89
#
_entry.id   7e7bf2251da156d4c9725fd6543aef89
#
_cell.length_a   1.000
_cell.length_b   1.000
_cell.length_c   1.000
_cell.angle_alpha   90.00
_cell.angle_beta   90.00
_cell.angle_gamma   90.00
#
_symmetry.space_group_name_H-M   'P 1'
#
loop_
_entity.id
_entity.type
_entity.pdbx_description
1 polymer ?
#
loop_
_entity_poly.entity_id
_entity_poly.type
_entity_poly.pdbx_seq_one_letter_code
_entity_poly.pdbx_strand_id
1 'polypeptide(L)'
;MSTNKLELLAPAGTLDVFATAVEQGADAVYIGAPTLNARALAKHFSYEEIAAMIAYGHTHGVKVYIAMNSLMKEEEIPEVIELLSVLSCLKPDALIIQDLGLYSLIRKYFPSLTVHASTLMAAHNSQAVCHFKGLGFKRVVLAREMTLSEIHEIHKQCDVELEVFVHGALCFSYSGLCLFSSFQGGKSGLRGRCVQPCRRRYTWKGKGRGPGSGYLFSMNDLESVDFIPKIKAAGITSVKIEGRMRSASYVGAVVKAYRMVIDAGDQCKDVMPEARSLLAQAMGRKTTGGYFLNSQADDILSPEHSGNIGVFLGKVKRVHRDTVTLALRGSVQTGDRIRLHQEKSGERHSFTLQGVLKEKKGLDQGNRGETVSLLLPGVEAISGDSIYKVDTRQRRKGEHRQQKIAPRTFQKQVKQALGDKRISKVIAQLGLHFVSDVKMIPVKAKKKRKVADKKIPPIWLKTDDLRTCLLRLPYNIERKLLLLDEKTYGQLMRMKKPAKHLYSSLIWGLPPIILEDMLPFYRQAVGELVGKGFRSWQIGHISQLSLFSSPGKTNRKESRKKGARDIIIGADYTLNMLNTPAFRYLKESGVKWSQVSIESDKKSLIQIIRNKKGMKVGVTVYGRPPLFTARPTPDFFRYGQIFYSPRGERFELQKRWGQTVALPEKPFSLLPVLSEKPLVDLDYVVIDLTGSHYGMKELSYLFKQIQGHGRKMKQTSLFNYGGTLQ
;
A
#
# COMPACT_ATOMS: atom_id res chain seq x y z
N MET A 1 -13.00 -7.83 35.21
CA MET A 1 -12.54 -7.93 33.79
C MET A 1 -13.11 -6.71 33.07
N SER A 2 -12.26 -5.75 32.70
CA SER A 2 -12.70 -4.58 31.90
C SER A 2 -13.31 -5.08 30.60
N THR A 3 -14.60 -4.80 30.37
CA THR A 3 -15.26 -5.08 29.10
C THR A 3 -14.57 -4.22 28.04
N ASN A 4 -13.63 -4.83 27.30
CA ASN A 4 -12.87 -4.12 26.28
C ASN A 4 -13.85 -3.70 25.16
N LYS A 5 -14.31 -2.43 25.23
CA LYS A 5 -15.25 -1.85 24.26
C LYS A 5 -14.52 -1.80 22.90
N LEU A 6 -15.13 -2.40 21.87
CA LEU A 6 -14.61 -2.36 20.51
C LEU A 6 -14.72 -0.93 19.97
N GLU A 7 -13.59 -0.28 19.64
CA GLU A 7 -13.54 1.08 19.11
C GLU A 7 -13.98 1.10 17.65
N LEU A 8 -14.93 1.97 17.32
CA LEU A 8 -15.36 2.25 15.94
C LEU A 8 -14.63 3.47 15.39
N LEU A 9 -13.71 3.27 14.46
CA LEU A 9 -12.87 4.30 13.84
C LEU A 9 -13.42 4.70 12.47
N ALA A 10 -13.91 5.93 12.36
CA ALA A 10 -14.52 6.49 11.15
C ALA A 10 -13.54 7.37 10.35
N PRO A 11 -13.68 7.43 9.00
CA PRO A 11 -12.90 8.32 8.16
C PRO A 11 -13.51 9.72 8.07
N ALA A 12 -12.69 10.78 7.94
CA ALA A 12 -13.16 12.08 7.50
C ALA A 12 -12.21 12.74 6.49
N GLY A 13 -12.80 13.32 5.44
CA GLY A 13 -12.10 14.07 4.40
C GLY A 13 -12.56 15.52 4.27
N THR A 14 -13.58 15.94 5.04
CA THR A 14 -14.07 17.31 5.16
C THR A 14 -14.59 17.53 6.58
N LEU A 15 -14.78 18.79 6.99
CA LEU A 15 -15.34 19.15 8.30
C LEU A 15 -16.76 18.59 8.49
N ASP A 16 -17.57 18.61 7.45
CA ASP A 16 -18.94 18.06 7.49
C ASP A 16 -18.94 16.55 7.70
N VAL A 17 -18.06 15.82 7.00
CA VAL A 17 -17.89 14.37 7.20
C VAL A 17 -17.41 14.07 8.63
N PHE A 18 -16.52 14.91 9.18
CA PHE A 18 -16.01 14.76 10.54
C PHE A 18 -17.14 14.91 11.56
N ALA A 19 -17.90 16.01 11.48
CA ALA A 19 -19.05 16.25 12.37
C ALA A 19 -20.09 15.12 12.28
N THR A 20 -20.41 14.68 11.05
CA THR A 20 -21.34 13.56 10.82
C THR A 20 -20.84 12.25 11.45
N ALA A 21 -19.56 11.93 11.35
CA ALA A 21 -18.99 10.72 11.96
C ALA A 21 -19.13 10.74 13.49
N VAL A 22 -18.84 11.88 14.11
CA VAL A 22 -19.01 12.08 15.56
C VAL A 22 -20.48 11.91 15.96
N GLU A 23 -21.41 12.58 15.26
CA GLU A 23 -22.85 12.53 15.54
C GLU A 23 -23.45 11.13 15.39
N GLN A 24 -22.91 10.31 14.48
CA GLN A 24 -23.40 8.94 14.25
C GLN A 24 -22.74 7.90 15.16
N GLY A 25 -21.94 8.32 16.14
CA GLY A 25 -21.42 7.47 17.21
C GLY A 25 -20.07 6.80 16.93
N ALA A 26 -19.19 7.43 16.14
CA ALA A 26 -17.80 7.01 16.06
C ALA A 26 -17.09 7.22 17.42
N ASP A 27 -16.31 6.23 17.89
CA ASP A 27 -15.45 6.38 19.08
C ASP A 27 -14.15 7.14 18.74
N ALA A 28 -13.73 7.06 17.48
CA ALA A 28 -12.57 7.78 16.96
C ALA A 28 -12.79 8.19 15.50
N VAL A 29 -12.15 9.28 15.07
CA VAL A 29 -12.16 9.73 13.67
C VAL A 29 -10.71 9.90 13.18
N TYR A 30 -10.39 9.38 11.99
CA TYR A 30 -9.08 9.63 11.38
C TYR A 30 -9.18 10.57 10.18
N ILE A 31 -8.28 11.55 10.15
CA ILE A 31 -8.15 12.55 9.10
C ILE A 31 -6.76 12.48 8.46
N GLY A 32 -6.59 13.03 7.27
CA GLY A 32 -5.28 13.13 6.64
C GLY A 32 -4.51 14.35 7.13
N ALA A 33 -3.22 14.21 7.37
CA ALA A 33 -2.34 15.36 7.54
C ALA A 33 -2.29 16.21 6.25
N PRO A 34 -1.89 17.48 6.30
CA PRO A 34 -1.70 18.32 5.13
C PRO A 34 -0.75 17.71 4.12
N THR A 35 0.30 17.06 4.60
CA THR A 35 1.30 16.34 3.81
C THR A 35 1.42 14.88 4.28
N LEU A 36 2.17 14.06 3.55
CA LEU A 36 2.48 12.66 3.88
C LEU A 36 1.26 11.76 4.13
N ASN A 37 0.13 11.99 3.48
CA ASN A 37 -1.01 11.09 3.64
C ASN A 37 -1.29 10.24 2.40
N ALA A 38 -1.75 8.99 2.59
CA ALA A 38 -2.02 8.02 1.52
C ALA A 38 -3.23 8.37 0.62
N ARG A 39 -3.78 9.56 0.75
CA ARG A 39 -4.83 10.15 -0.12
C ARG A 39 -4.43 11.56 -0.51
N ALA A 40 -3.23 11.72 -1.09
CA ALA A 40 -2.67 13.01 -1.52
C ALA A 40 -3.54 13.78 -2.52
N LEU A 41 -4.54 13.14 -3.15
CA LEU A 41 -5.52 13.76 -4.05
C LEU A 41 -6.78 14.25 -3.32
N ALA A 42 -6.93 14.01 -2.02
CA ALA A 42 -8.02 14.55 -1.21
C ALA A 42 -7.75 16.03 -0.88
N LYS A 43 -8.80 16.78 -0.49
CA LYS A 43 -8.64 18.12 0.05
C LYS A 43 -7.71 18.07 1.27
N HIS A 44 -6.75 18.98 1.33
CA HIS A 44 -5.87 19.12 2.49
C HIS A 44 -6.54 20.02 3.53
N PHE A 45 -6.46 19.63 4.79
CA PHE A 45 -6.89 20.44 5.90
C PHE A 45 -5.82 21.49 6.25
N SER A 46 -6.24 22.70 6.63
CA SER A 46 -5.35 23.66 7.26
C SER A 46 -5.03 23.23 8.71
N TYR A 47 -4.00 23.83 9.30
CA TYR A 47 -3.68 23.57 10.71
C TYR A 47 -4.82 23.98 11.65
N GLU A 48 -5.52 25.07 11.33
CA GLU A 48 -6.68 25.55 12.08
C GLU A 48 -7.86 24.59 11.97
N GLU A 49 -8.10 24.01 10.78
CA GLU A 49 -9.13 22.98 10.60
C GLU A 49 -8.81 21.74 11.43
N ILE A 50 -7.54 21.31 11.47
CA ILE A 50 -7.10 20.18 12.30
C ILE A 50 -7.29 20.49 13.79
N ALA A 51 -6.87 21.69 14.25
CA ALA A 51 -7.04 22.10 15.63
C ALA A 51 -8.51 22.11 16.05
N ALA A 52 -9.36 22.64 15.18
CA ALA A 52 -10.81 22.71 15.42
C ALA A 52 -11.46 21.31 15.48
N MET A 53 -11.01 20.37 14.61
CA MET A 53 -11.51 19.00 14.64
C MET A 53 -11.05 18.25 15.89
N ILE A 54 -9.82 18.44 16.35
CA ILE A 54 -9.31 17.86 17.61
C ILE A 54 -10.16 18.37 18.79
N ALA A 55 -10.32 19.68 18.90
CA ALA A 55 -11.14 20.28 19.97
C ALA A 55 -12.60 19.81 19.94
N TYR A 56 -13.21 19.79 18.75
CA TYR A 56 -14.58 19.30 18.59
C TYR A 56 -14.71 17.80 18.95
N GLY A 57 -13.78 16.97 18.51
CA GLY A 57 -13.76 15.55 18.87
C GLY A 57 -13.66 15.36 20.39
N HIS A 58 -12.70 16.03 21.04
CA HIS A 58 -12.48 15.91 22.48
C HIS A 58 -13.68 16.39 23.30
N THR A 59 -14.37 17.47 22.89
CA THR A 59 -15.59 17.93 23.59
C THR A 59 -16.75 16.94 23.50
N HIS A 60 -16.72 16.02 22.51
CA HIS A 60 -17.70 14.94 22.33
C HIS A 60 -17.19 13.56 22.80
N GLY A 61 -16.04 13.50 23.47
CA GLY A 61 -15.43 12.24 23.91
C GLY A 61 -14.90 11.35 22.78
N VAL A 62 -14.68 11.91 21.59
CA VAL A 62 -14.21 11.21 20.38
C VAL A 62 -12.74 11.49 20.14
N LYS A 63 -11.95 10.43 19.95
CA LYS A 63 -10.51 10.53 19.64
C LYS A 63 -10.27 10.98 18.21
N VAL A 64 -9.16 11.68 17.97
CA VAL A 64 -8.77 12.16 16.64
C VAL A 64 -7.38 11.64 16.28
N TYR A 65 -7.30 10.85 15.19
CA TYR A 65 -6.04 10.31 14.69
C TYR A 65 -5.64 10.99 13.38
N ILE A 66 -4.34 11.35 13.27
CA ILE A 66 -3.80 12.01 12.08
C ILE A 66 -3.04 11.00 11.24
N ALA A 67 -3.48 10.80 10.00
CA ALA A 67 -2.81 9.90 9.07
C ALA A 67 -1.65 10.60 8.34
N MET A 68 -0.42 10.22 8.69
CA MET A 68 0.86 10.56 8.05
C MET A 68 1.48 9.29 7.46
N ASN A 69 0.69 8.56 6.67
CA ASN A 69 0.96 7.19 6.25
C ASN A 69 1.40 7.11 4.77
N SER A 70 2.26 8.01 4.35
CA SER A 70 2.95 7.94 3.07
C SER A 70 4.46 8.04 3.27
N LEU A 71 5.24 7.56 2.30
CA LEU A 71 6.70 7.65 2.35
C LEU A 71 7.13 9.11 2.22
N MET A 72 8.10 9.50 3.04
CA MET A 72 8.69 10.82 3.06
C MET A 72 9.91 10.89 2.13
N LYS A 73 10.00 11.92 1.29
CA LYS A 73 11.22 12.26 0.54
C LYS A 73 12.12 13.16 1.37
N GLU A 74 13.39 13.19 1.01
CA GLU A 74 14.39 14.02 1.72
C GLU A 74 14.00 15.51 1.76
N GLU A 75 13.47 16.04 0.65
CA GLU A 75 13.09 17.45 0.51
C GLU A 75 11.87 17.85 1.36
N GLU A 76 11.06 16.89 1.79
CA GLU A 76 9.85 17.11 2.61
C GLU A 76 10.17 17.20 4.11
N ILE A 77 11.39 16.85 4.52
CA ILE A 77 11.77 16.80 5.96
C ILE A 77 11.53 18.12 6.71
N PRO A 78 11.88 19.30 6.17
CA PRO A 78 11.64 20.57 6.89
C PRO A 78 10.15 20.80 7.17
N GLU A 79 9.29 20.61 6.16
CA GLU A 79 7.84 20.75 6.29
C GLU A 79 7.25 19.72 7.27
N VAL A 80 7.78 18.52 7.28
CA VAL A 80 7.37 17.46 8.22
C VAL A 80 7.75 17.81 9.66
N ILE A 81 8.92 18.40 9.90
CA ILE A 81 9.33 18.85 11.23
C ILE A 81 8.42 19.97 11.74
N GLU A 82 8.07 20.92 10.85
CA GLU A 82 7.10 21.96 11.16
C GLU A 82 5.74 21.36 11.55
N LEU A 83 5.22 20.46 10.73
CA LEU A 83 3.96 19.76 10.99
C LEU A 83 4.00 19.00 12.33
N LEU A 84 5.08 18.26 12.62
CA LEU A 84 5.22 17.55 13.90
C LEU A 84 5.26 18.50 15.10
N SER A 85 5.89 19.68 14.97
CA SER A 85 5.89 20.71 16.00
C SER A 85 4.47 21.23 16.26
N VAL A 86 3.72 21.54 15.20
CA VAL A 86 2.32 21.95 15.31
C VAL A 86 1.47 20.85 15.97
N LEU A 87 1.56 19.60 15.49
CA LEU A 87 0.79 18.49 16.05
C LEU A 87 1.16 18.21 17.52
N SER A 88 2.42 18.40 17.92
CA SER A 88 2.85 18.31 19.32
C SER A 88 2.14 19.33 20.23
N CYS A 89 1.82 20.51 19.70
CA CYS A 89 1.05 21.56 20.41
C CYS A 89 -0.45 21.28 20.39
N LEU A 90 -0.99 20.75 19.29
CA LEU A 90 -2.42 20.47 19.13
C LEU A 90 -2.87 19.17 19.82
N LYS A 91 -1.95 18.27 20.14
CA LYS A 91 -2.15 17.02 20.90
C LYS A 91 -3.26 16.13 20.31
N PRO A 92 -3.16 15.65 19.04
CA PRO A 92 -4.01 14.58 18.58
C PRO A 92 -3.78 13.32 19.41
N ASP A 93 -4.75 12.40 19.44
CA ASP A 93 -4.64 11.18 20.24
C ASP A 93 -3.60 10.20 19.69
N ALA A 94 -3.38 10.15 18.35
CA ALA A 94 -2.27 9.42 17.75
C ALA A 94 -1.98 9.87 16.31
N LEU A 95 -0.77 9.52 15.85
CA LEU A 95 -0.35 9.59 14.45
C LEU A 95 -0.30 8.19 13.84
N ILE A 96 -0.95 7.99 12.68
CA ILE A 96 -0.88 6.73 11.92
C ILE A 96 0.23 6.88 10.88
N ILE A 97 1.34 6.17 11.04
CA ILE A 97 2.55 6.38 10.26
C ILE A 97 2.99 5.12 9.50
N GLN A 98 3.76 5.32 8.41
CA GLN A 98 4.37 4.25 7.60
C GLN A 98 5.90 4.38 7.54
N ASP A 99 6.42 5.57 7.38
CA ASP A 99 7.82 5.83 7.07
C ASP A 99 8.71 5.67 8.31
N LEU A 100 9.77 4.85 8.21
CA LEU A 100 10.69 4.59 9.33
C LEU A 100 11.54 5.82 9.68
N GLY A 101 11.78 6.73 8.73
CA GLY A 101 12.45 8.00 8.99
C GLY A 101 11.54 8.94 9.78
N LEU A 102 10.27 9.02 9.42
CA LEU A 102 9.26 9.75 10.18
C LEU A 102 9.15 9.18 11.60
N TYR A 103 9.09 7.86 11.75
CA TYR A 103 9.11 7.19 13.06
C TYR A 103 10.35 7.64 13.89
N SER A 104 11.54 7.61 13.28
CA SER A 104 12.78 8.01 13.94
C SER A 104 12.75 9.48 14.39
N LEU A 105 12.23 10.39 13.56
CA LEU A 105 12.06 11.81 13.90
C LEU A 105 11.10 12.00 15.08
N ILE A 106 9.95 11.31 15.06
CA ILE A 106 8.96 11.39 16.15
C ILE A 106 9.58 10.91 17.46
N ARG A 107 10.16 9.72 17.48
CA ARG A 107 10.74 9.13 18.69
C ARG A 107 11.85 9.96 19.29
N LYS A 108 12.66 10.62 18.46
CA LYS A 108 13.81 11.40 18.92
C LYS A 108 13.46 12.81 19.33
N TYR A 109 12.57 13.49 18.61
CA TYR A 109 12.32 14.92 18.78
C TYR A 109 10.92 15.27 19.29
N PHE A 110 9.95 14.36 19.13
CA PHE A 110 8.55 14.56 19.51
C PHE A 110 7.98 13.33 20.25
N PRO A 111 8.66 12.85 21.32
CA PRO A 111 8.33 11.57 21.98
C PRO A 111 6.95 11.56 22.67
N SER A 112 6.34 12.73 22.88
CA SER A 112 4.97 12.83 23.42
C SER A 112 3.87 12.43 22.41
N LEU A 113 4.19 12.39 21.11
CA LEU A 113 3.23 11.98 20.09
C LEU A 113 3.10 10.45 20.06
N THR A 114 1.90 9.98 20.33
CA THR A 114 1.55 8.55 20.22
C THR A 114 1.55 8.12 18.76
N VAL A 115 2.07 6.92 18.47
CA VAL A 115 2.15 6.38 17.11
C VAL A 115 1.39 5.07 16.97
N HIS A 116 0.66 4.94 15.86
CA HIS A 116 0.02 3.71 15.38
C HIS A 116 0.71 3.26 14.10
N ALA A 117 1.02 1.97 13.98
CA ALA A 117 1.58 1.41 12.75
C ALA A 117 0.49 1.33 11.68
N SER A 118 0.72 2.00 10.54
CA SER A 118 -0.20 1.93 9.39
C SER A 118 -0.24 0.52 8.79
N THR A 119 -1.36 0.15 8.18
CA THR A 119 -1.44 -1.06 7.34
C THR A 119 -0.38 -1.08 6.23
N LEU A 120 0.11 0.09 5.80
CA LEU A 120 1.19 0.21 4.82
C LEU A 120 2.57 -0.19 5.38
N MET A 121 2.71 -0.44 6.67
CA MET A 121 3.88 -1.09 7.27
C MET A 121 3.84 -2.62 7.15
N ALA A 122 2.83 -3.17 6.46
CA ALA A 122 2.69 -4.58 6.12
C ALA A 122 2.81 -5.54 7.32
N ALA A 123 2.11 -5.26 8.42
CA ALA A 123 2.00 -6.17 9.57
C ALA A 123 1.10 -7.36 9.21
N HIS A 124 1.69 -8.47 8.81
CA HIS A 124 1.01 -9.64 8.26
C HIS A 124 1.29 -10.94 9.04
N ASN A 125 1.98 -10.88 10.16
CA ASN A 125 2.26 -12.01 11.04
C ASN A 125 2.57 -11.54 12.46
N SER A 126 2.60 -12.47 13.42
CA SER A 126 2.89 -12.21 14.84
C SER A 126 4.24 -11.56 15.05
N GLN A 127 5.26 -11.97 14.30
CA GLN A 127 6.60 -11.41 14.41
C GLN A 127 6.63 -9.91 14.06
N ALA A 128 5.88 -9.49 13.01
CA ALA A 128 5.78 -8.08 12.63
C ALA A 128 5.06 -7.26 13.71
N VAL A 129 3.97 -7.79 14.24
CA VAL A 129 3.19 -7.11 15.28
C VAL A 129 4.01 -6.96 16.58
N CYS A 130 4.67 -8.03 17.04
CA CYS A 130 5.52 -7.98 18.22
C CYS A 130 6.72 -7.05 18.02
N HIS A 131 7.28 -6.99 16.81
CA HIS A 131 8.35 -6.05 16.49
C HIS A 131 7.89 -4.58 16.64
N PHE A 132 6.71 -4.24 16.09
CA PHE A 132 6.16 -2.89 16.22
C PHE A 132 5.79 -2.54 17.66
N LYS A 133 5.25 -3.49 18.43
CA LYS A 133 5.10 -3.33 19.89
C LYS A 133 6.43 -2.98 20.56
N GLY A 134 7.49 -3.73 20.24
CA GLY A 134 8.84 -3.49 20.77
C GLY A 134 9.42 -2.12 20.40
N LEU A 135 8.99 -1.53 19.29
CA LEU A 135 9.31 -0.16 18.89
C LEU A 135 8.45 0.89 19.62
N GLY A 136 7.45 0.48 20.39
CA GLY A 136 6.58 1.39 21.15
C GLY A 136 5.41 1.95 20.33
N PHE A 137 5.00 1.26 19.27
CA PHE A 137 3.70 1.54 18.66
C PHE A 137 2.60 1.10 19.62
N LYS A 138 1.65 1.98 19.90
CA LYS A 138 0.52 1.68 20.78
C LYS A 138 -0.49 0.74 20.10
N ARG A 139 -0.64 0.88 18.78
CA ARG A 139 -1.59 0.10 17.97
C ARG A 139 -0.95 -0.33 16.65
N VAL A 140 -1.33 -1.50 16.17
CA VAL A 140 -0.92 -2.02 14.87
C VAL A 140 -2.15 -2.24 13.99
N VAL A 141 -2.21 -1.52 12.86
CA VAL A 141 -3.22 -1.76 11.82
C VAL A 141 -2.77 -2.93 10.97
N LEU A 142 -3.45 -4.05 11.08
CA LEU A 142 -3.09 -5.28 10.40
C LEU A 142 -3.25 -5.17 8.87
N ALA A 143 -2.55 -6.03 8.15
CA ALA A 143 -2.74 -6.21 6.72
C ALA A 143 -4.18 -6.66 6.44
N ARG A 144 -4.77 -6.19 5.33
CA ARG A 144 -6.18 -6.47 4.99
C ARG A 144 -6.42 -7.90 4.53
N GLU A 145 -5.36 -8.61 4.23
CA GLU A 145 -5.34 -9.94 3.64
C GLU A 145 -5.36 -11.07 4.70
N MET A 146 -5.53 -10.71 5.97
CA MET A 146 -5.45 -11.66 7.08
C MET A 146 -6.81 -12.31 7.39
N THR A 147 -6.75 -13.59 7.76
CA THR A 147 -7.90 -14.35 8.30
C THR A 147 -8.07 -14.11 9.80
N LEU A 148 -9.27 -14.35 10.33
CA LEU A 148 -9.52 -14.27 11.78
C LEU A 148 -8.68 -15.27 12.57
N SER A 149 -8.37 -16.43 11.99
CA SER A 149 -7.49 -17.42 12.61
C SER A 149 -6.07 -16.88 12.79
N GLU A 150 -5.48 -16.30 11.74
CA GLU A 150 -4.15 -15.66 11.81
C GLU A 150 -4.14 -14.50 12.83
N ILE A 151 -5.20 -13.70 12.85
CA ILE A 151 -5.34 -12.57 13.80
C ILE A 151 -5.40 -13.08 15.24
N HIS A 152 -6.15 -14.15 15.49
CA HIS A 152 -6.26 -14.76 16.82
C HIS A 152 -4.90 -15.30 17.30
N GLU A 153 -4.13 -15.95 16.42
CA GLU A 153 -2.76 -16.40 16.75
C GLU A 153 -1.82 -15.24 17.07
N ILE A 154 -1.95 -14.12 16.37
CA ILE A 154 -1.19 -12.87 16.66
C ILE A 154 -1.58 -12.34 18.05
N HIS A 155 -2.86 -12.24 18.35
CA HIS A 155 -3.36 -11.73 19.63
C HIS A 155 -2.83 -12.54 20.81
N LYS A 156 -2.78 -13.88 20.69
CA LYS A 156 -2.20 -14.76 21.73
C LYS A 156 -0.72 -14.48 22.00
N GLN A 157 0.04 -14.08 20.97
CA GLN A 157 1.48 -13.90 21.08
C GLN A 157 1.88 -12.46 21.45
N CYS A 158 1.03 -11.46 21.17
CA CYS A 158 1.38 -10.05 21.27
C CYS A 158 0.26 -9.26 21.96
N ASP A 159 0.52 -8.78 23.16
CA ASP A 159 -0.34 -7.85 23.89
C ASP A 159 -0.14 -6.41 23.39
N VAL A 160 -0.83 -6.03 22.32
CA VAL A 160 -0.87 -4.69 21.72
C VAL A 160 -2.23 -4.46 21.08
N GLU A 161 -2.69 -3.21 21.02
CA GLU A 161 -3.95 -2.89 20.35
C GLU A 161 -3.89 -3.28 18.86
N LEU A 162 -4.83 -4.10 18.42
CA LEU A 162 -4.97 -4.53 17.02
C LEU A 162 -6.15 -3.83 16.35
N GLU A 163 -5.92 -3.32 15.14
CA GLU A 163 -6.92 -2.65 14.32
C GLU A 163 -7.08 -3.34 12.97
N VAL A 164 -8.31 -3.57 12.51
CA VAL A 164 -8.61 -4.12 11.19
C VAL A 164 -9.60 -3.24 10.43
N PHE A 165 -9.48 -3.24 9.09
CA PHE A 165 -10.53 -2.67 8.25
C PHE A 165 -11.74 -3.60 8.21
N VAL A 166 -12.95 -3.02 8.30
CA VAL A 166 -14.22 -3.77 8.29
C VAL A 166 -15.15 -3.33 7.17
N HIS A 167 -14.90 -2.17 6.53
CA HIS A 167 -15.80 -1.66 5.50
C HIS A 167 -15.07 -0.81 4.46
N GLY A 168 -15.53 -0.90 3.20
CA GLY A 168 -15.09 -0.06 2.10
C GLY A 168 -14.07 -0.73 1.17
N ALA A 169 -13.34 0.07 0.39
CA ALA A 169 -12.50 -0.43 -0.70
C ALA A 169 -11.34 -1.32 -0.24
N LEU A 170 -11.22 -2.52 -0.82
CA LEU A 170 -10.07 -3.39 -0.69
C LEU A 170 -8.97 -3.02 -1.71
N CYS A 171 -7.73 -3.37 -1.36
CA CYS A 171 -6.57 -3.30 -2.23
C CYS A 171 -6.20 -4.71 -2.71
N PHE A 172 -5.86 -4.85 -4.00
CA PHE A 172 -5.49 -6.15 -4.56
C PHE A 172 -4.11 -6.63 -4.07
N SER A 173 -3.15 -5.70 -3.99
CA SER A 173 -1.79 -5.99 -3.52
C SER A 173 -1.71 -5.92 -2.00
N TYR A 174 -0.80 -6.68 -1.41
CA TYR A 174 -0.36 -6.42 -0.04
C TYR A 174 -0.03 -4.95 0.14
N SER A 175 -0.59 -4.37 1.20
CA SER A 175 -0.39 -2.96 1.52
C SER A 175 1.09 -2.67 1.78
N GLY A 176 1.61 -1.55 1.23
CA GLY A 176 3.03 -1.18 1.39
C GLY A 176 4.00 -1.78 0.37
N LEU A 177 3.55 -2.67 -0.53
CA LEU A 177 4.41 -3.37 -1.49
C LEU A 177 4.00 -3.18 -2.96
N CYS A 178 3.04 -2.31 -3.27
CA CYS A 178 2.53 -2.12 -4.62
C CYS A 178 3.30 -1.03 -5.37
N LEU A 179 3.99 -1.42 -6.44
CA LEU A 179 4.68 -0.52 -7.39
C LEU A 179 3.90 -0.30 -8.69
N PHE A 180 2.72 -0.93 -8.84
CA PHE A 180 2.00 -1.01 -10.12
C PHE A 180 1.63 0.37 -10.66
N SER A 181 1.13 1.27 -9.80
CA SER A 181 0.77 2.63 -10.18
C SER A 181 2.00 3.49 -10.52
N SER A 182 3.05 3.37 -9.74
CA SER A 182 4.29 4.11 -9.90
C SER A 182 5.02 3.71 -11.17
N PHE A 183 5.10 2.42 -11.46
CA PHE A 183 5.75 1.89 -12.66
C PHE A 183 5.08 2.37 -13.96
N GLN A 184 3.77 2.66 -13.91
CA GLN A 184 2.96 3.14 -15.04
C GLN A 184 2.85 4.67 -15.12
N GLY A 185 3.81 5.43 -14.62
CA GLY A 185 3.81 6.89 -14.78
C GLY A 185 4.13 7.68 -13.51
N GLY A 186 4.92 7.14 -12.59
CA GLY A 186 5.48 7.87 -11.45
C GLY A 186 4.53 8.19 -10.29
N LYS A 187 3.23 7.85 -10.42
CA LYS A 187 2.22 8.11 -9.39
C LYS A 187 2.23 7.01 -8.33
N SER A 188 3.08 7.16 -7.32
CA SER A 188 3.28 6.14 -6.29
C SER A 188 2.06 5.94 -5.39
N GLY A 189 1.65 4.67 -5.25
CA GLY A 189 0.66 4.26 -4.26
C GLY A 189 1.17 4.41 -2.83
N LEU A 190 2.46 4.26 -2.62
CA LEU A 190 3.12 4.42 -1.32
C LEU A 190 3.24 5.90 -0.90
N ARG A 191 3.00 6.81 -1.85
CA ARG A 191 2.96 8.26 -1.64
C ARG A 191 1.56 8.86 -1.84
N GLY A 192 0.53 8.02 -1.76
CA GLY A 192 -0.87 8.47 -1.79
C GLY A 192 -1.41 8.84 -3.17
N ARG A 193 -0.68 8.60 -4.27
CA ARG A 193 -1.05 9.01 -5.64
C ARG A 193 -1.49 7.85 -6.54
N CYS A 194 -1.95 6.75 -5.96
CA CYS A 194 -2.37 5.57 -6.71
C CYS A 194 -3.50 5.89 -7.71
N VAL A 195 -3.28 5.55 -8.98
CA VAL A 195 -4.29 5.67 -10.07
C VAL A 195 -5.09 4.40 -10.29
N GLN A 196 -5.03 3.47 -9.35
CA GLN A 196 -5.80 2.21 -9.33
C GLN A 196 -5.66 1.38 -10.61
N PRO A 197 -4.44 1.05 -11.08
CA PRO A 197 -4.27 0.25 -12.29
C PRO A 197 -4.92 -1.14 -12.15
N CYS A 198 -5.00 -1.71 -10.94
CA CYS A 198 -5.70 -2.97 -10.68
C CYS A 198 -7.19 -2.96 -11.08
N ARG A 199 -7.82 -1.79 -11.26
CA ARG A 199 -9.22 -1.65 -11.66
C ARG A 199 -9.40 -1.33 -13.15
N ARG A 200 -8.37 -1.55 -13.99
CA ARG A 200 -8.44 -1.40 -15.43
C ARG A 200 -8.83 -2.72 -16.09
N ARG A 201 -9.35 -2.64 -17.31
CA ARG A 201 -9.61 -3.80 -18.15
C ARG A 201 -8.31 -4.26 -18.80
N TYR A 202 -7.95 -5.54 -18.63
CA TYR A 202 -6.77 -6.15 -19.21
C TYR A 202 -7.15 -7.13 -20.29
N THR A 203 -6.27 -7.32 -21.29
CA THR A 203 -6.44 -8.30 -22.34
C THR A 203 -5.29 -9.29 -22.34
N TRP A 204 -5.52 -10.52 -22.79
CA TRP A 204 -4.51 -11.55 -22.95
C TRP A 204 -4.81 -12.41 -24.17
N LYS A 205 -3.77 -13.04 -24.75
CA LYS A 205 -3.94 -13.98 -25.83
C LYS A 205 -4.40 -15.33 -25.28
N GLY A 206 -5.61 -15.79 -25.63
CA GLY A 206 -6.10 -17.11 -25.27
C GLY A 206 -5.35 -18.23 -26.02
N LYS A 207 -5.09 -19.36 -25.38
CA LYS A 207 -4.74 -20.59 -26.08
C LYS A 207 -6.04 -21.20 -26.64
N GLY A 208 -6.24 -21.18 -27.96
CA GLY A 208 -7.34 -21.87 -28.64
C GLY A 208 -8.73 -21.22 -28.63
N ARG A 209 -8.96 -20.16 -27.89
CA ARG A 209 -10.13 -19.26 -27.94
C ARG A 209 -9.60 -17.84 -28.05
N GLY A 210 -10.30 -16.98 -28.78
CA GLY A 210 -9.88 -15.60 -29.06
C GLY A 210 -9.37 -14.83 -27.84
N PRO A 211 -8.88 -13.59 -27.99
CA PRO A 211 -8.29 -12.83 -26.91
C PRO A 211 -9.28 -12.65 -25.77
N GLY A 212 -8.88 -13.05 -24.55
CA GLY A 212 -9.66 -12.80 -23.35
C GLY A 212 -9.51 -11.37 -22.86
N SER A 213 -10.51 -10.84 -22.18
CA SER A 213 -10.43 -9.52 -21.54
C SER A 213 -11.27 -9.46 -20.27
N GLY A 214 -10.83 -8.66 -19.27
CA GLY A 214 -11.58 -8.49 -18.03
C GLY A 214 -10.89 -7.58 -17.03
N TYR A 215 -11.57 -7.29 -15.92
CA TYR A 215 -11.06 -6.50 -14.78
C TYR A 215 -10.42 -7.42 -13.75
N LEU A 216 -9.44 -8.20 -14.16
CA LEU A 216 -8.87 -9.36 -13.44
C LEU A 216 -8.49 -9.08 -11.97
N PHE A 217 -8.09 -7.86 -11.67
CA PHE A 217 -7.59 -7.46 -10.34
C PHE A 217 -8.55 -6.53 -9.62
N SER A 218 -9.79 -6.36 -10.14
CA SER A 218 -10.79 -5.52 -9.49
C SER A 218 -11.41 -6.25 -8.31
N MET A 219 -11.35 -5.64 -7.12
CA MET A 219 -11.88 -6.20 -5.89
C MET A 219 -13.27 -5.65 -5.58
N ASN A 220 -14.11 -6.48 -4.97
CA ASN A 220 -15.33 -6.04 -4.30
C ASN A 220 -14.98 -5.19 -3.07
N ASP A 221 -15.92 -4.38 -2.58
CA ASP A 221 -15.70 -3.60 -1.36
C ASP A 221 -15.97 -4.51 -0.13
N LEU A 222 -15.17 -4.32 0.92
CA LEU A 222 -15.33 -5.05 2.16
C LEU A 222 -16.62 -4.63 2.88
N GLU A 223 -17.38 -5.59 3.37
CA GLU A 223 -18.51 -5.44 4.28
C GLU A 223 -18.49 -6.58 5.29
N SER A 224 -18.11 -6.28 6.52
CA SER A 224 -17.87 -7.27 7.57
C SER A 224 -18.77 -7.07 8.78
N VAL A 225 -19.94 -6.42 8.60
CA VAL A 225 -20.86 -6.15 9.70
C VAL A 225 -21.32 -7.42 10.40
N ASP A 226 -21.53 -8.51 9.65
CA ASP A 226 -21.92 -9.83 10.17
C ASP A 226 -20.80 -10.51 10.98
N PHE A 227 -19.58 -10.06 10.86
CA PHE A 227 -18.42 -10.65 11.51
C PHE A 227 -17.97 -9.91 12.77
N ILE A 228 -18.64 -8.81 13.16
CA ILE A 228 -18.26 -8.00 14.33
C ILE A 228 -18.07 -8.83 15.59
N PRO A 229 -18.98 -9.78 15.98
CA PRO A 229 -18.75 -10.63 17.15
C PRO A 229 -17.49 -11.50 17.02
N LYS A 230 -17.24 -12.08 15.85
CA LYS A 230 -16.06 -12.92 15.59
C LYS A 230 -14.77 -12.08 15.59
N ILE A 231 -14.81 -10.86 15.05
CA ILE A 231 -13.70 -9.92 15.04
C ILE A 231 -13.31 -9.55 16.49
N LYS A 232 -14.31 -9.26 17.34
CA LYS A 232 -14.10 -8.99 18.77
C LYS A 232 -13.49 -10.21 19.49
N ALA A 233 -14.03 -11.41 19.24
CA ALA A 233 -13.52 -12.66 19.81
C ALA A 233 -12.09 -13.01 19.36
N ALA A 234 -11.65 -12.55 18.16
CA ALA A 234 -10.28 -12.70 17.70
C ALA A 234 -9.28 -11.77 18.39
N GLY A 235 -9.72 -10.89 19.33
CA GLY A 235 -8.86 -9.98 20.10
C GLY A 235 -8.64 -8.61 19.45
N ILE A 236 -9.46 -8.23 18.46
CA ILE A 236 -9.40 -6.89 17.85
C ILE A 236 -9.96 -5.84 18.80
N THR A 237 -9.24 -4.73 18.95
CA THR A 237 -9.61 -3.60 19.81
C THR A 237 -10.23 -2.43 19.03
N SER A 238 -9.95 -2.32 17.72
CA SER A 238 -10.48 -1.24 16.88
C SER A 238 -10.88 -1.75 15.51
N VAL A 239 -12.06 -1.32 15.03
CA VAL A 239 -12.58 -1.59 13.68
C VAL A 239 -12.65 -0.32 12.87
N LYS A 240 -12.05 -0.34 11.67
CA LYS A 240 -11.82 0.83 10.84
C LYS A 240 -12.64 0.81 9.56
N ILE A 241 -13.33 1.90 9.31
CA ILE A 241 -14.05 2.14 8.06
C ILE A 241 -13.12 2.85 7.06
N GLU A 242 -13.00 2.35 5.83
CA GLU A 242 -12.33 3.05 4.73
C GLU A 242 -13.31 3.99 4.02
N GLY A 243 -12.91 5.26 3.79
CA GLY A 243 -13.83 6.17 3.13
C GLY A 243 -13.51 7.66 3.22
N ARG A 244 -12.27 8.12 3.39
CA ARG A 244 -11.92 9.56 3.49
C ARG A 244 -12.37 10.43 2.31
N MET A 245 -12.60 9.83 1.14
CA MET A 245 -13.09 10.51 -0.06
C MET A 245 -14.60 10.30 -0.27
N ARG A 246 -15.32 9.80 0.71
CA ARG A 246 -16.77 9.56 0.66
C ARG A 246 -17.55 10.74 1.23
N SER A 247 -18.83 10.84 0.84
CA SER A 247 -19.75 11.88 1.33
C SER A 247 -20.15 11.67 2.79
N ALA A 248 -20.63 12.73 3.44
CA ALA A 248 -21.16 12.68 4.80
C ALA A 248 -22.29 11.65 4.95
N SER A 249 -23.20 11.59 3.98
CA SER A 249 -24.30 10.61 3.98
C SER A 249 -23.80 9.16 3.94
N TYR A 250 -22.75 8.87 3.16
CA TYR A 250 -22.15 7.54 3.14
C TYR A 250 -21.52 7.20 4.50
N VAL A 251 -20.64 8.09 5.00
CA VAL A 251 -19.96 7.86 6.28
C VAL A 251 -20.95 7.75 7.43
N GLY A 252 -21.95 8.62 7.46
CA GLY A 252 -23.01 8.59 8.48
C GLY A 252 -23.80 7.28 8.49
N ALA A 253 -24.23 6.80 7.32
CA ALA A 253 -24.98 5.54 7.23
C ALA A 253 -24.11 4.33 7.66
N VAL A 254 -22.83 4.30 7.24
CA VAL A 254 -21.93 3.22 7.60
C VAL A 254 -21.59 3.24 9.09
N VAL A 255 -21.26 4.41 9.66
CA VAL A 255 -20.96 4.53 11.10
C VAL A 255 -22.16 4.11 11.93
N LYS A 256 -23.37 4.60 11.59
CA LYS A 256 -24.61 4.21 12.28
C LYS A 256 -24.83 2.70 12.25
N ALA A 257 -24.69 2.07 11.08
CA ALA A 257 -24.89 0.62 10.94
C ALA A 257 -23.93 -0.20 11.82
N TYR A 258 -22.64 0.13 11.78
CA TYR A 258 -21.64 -0.58 12.62
C TYR A 258 -21.82 -0.27 14.11
N ARG A 259 -22.18 0.98 14.46
CA ARG A 259 -22.46 1.37 15.85
C ARG A 259 -23.60 0.54 16.44
N MET A 260 -24.71 0.42 15.71
CA MET A 260 -25.86 -0.39 16.13
C MET A 260 -25.46 -1.83 16.46
N VAL A 261 -24.65 -2.47 15.58
CA VAL A 261 -24.24 -3.86 15.78
C VAL A 261 -23.24 -4.01 16.92
N ILE A 262 -22.32 -3.04 17.09
CA ILE A 262 -21.34 -3.06 18.20
C ILE A 262 -22.05 -2.88 19.55
N ASP A 263 -23.02 -1.98 19.63
CA ASP A 263 -23.75 -1.68 20.87
C ASP A 263 -24.70 -2.81 21.26
N ALA A 264 -25.32 -3.47 20.28
CA ALA A 264 -26.20 -4.63 20.54
C ALA A 264 -25.45 -5.86 21.06
N GLY A 265 -24.11 -5.94 20.85
CA GLY A 265 -23.28 -7.03 21.37
C GLY A 265 -23.82 -8.41 20.99
N ASP A 266 -24.21 -9.22 21.99
CA ASP A 266 -24.72 -10.58 21.77
C ASP A 266 -26.11 -10.59 21.13
N GLN A 267 -26.88 -9.51 21.25
CA GLN A 267 -28.21 -9.31 20.62
C GLN A 267 -28.10 -8.72 19.19
N CYS A 268 -26.92 -8.73 18.58
CA CYS A 268 -26.71 -8.12 17.27
C CYS A 268 -27.60 -8.68 16.14
N LYS A 269 -28.17 -9.88 16.30
CA LYS A 269 -29.08 -10.47 15.33
C LYS A 269 -30.35 -9.64 15.13
N ASP A 270 -30.85 -8.97 16.16
CA ASP A 270 -32.09 -8.21 16.12
C ASP A 270 -31.95 -6.90 15.31
N VAL A 271 -30.79 -6.27 15.38
CA VAL A 271 -30.49 -5.02 14.66
C VAL A 271 -29.88 -5.25 13.27
N MET A 272 -29.49 -6.48 12.94
CA MET A 272 -28.81 -6.81 11.69
C MET A 272 -29.60 -6.46 10.42
N PRO A 273 -30.95 -6.69 10.34
CA PRO A 273 -31.73 -6.31 9.16
C PRO A 273 -31.65 -4.80 8.86
N GLU A 274 -31.76 -3.96 9.92
CA GLU A 274 -31.67 -2.50 9.78
C GLU A 274 -30.25 -2.07 9.40
N ALA A 275 -29.22 -2.63 10.04
CA ALA A 275 -27.82 -2.35 9.72
C ALA A 275 -27.50 -2.66 8.26
N ARG A 276 -27.92 -3.82 7.75
CA ARG A 276 -27.75 -4.20 6.33
C ARG A 276 -28.50 -3.27 5.38
N SER A 277 -29.70 -2.82 5.75
CA SER A 277 -30.48 -1.86 4.97
C SER A 277 -29.74 -0.53 4.81
N LEU A 278 -29.15 -0.01 5.89
CA LEU A 278 -28.33 1.21 5.88
C LEU A 278 -27.09 1.04 4.97
N LEU A 279 -26.39 -0.09 5.09
CA LEU A 279 -25.22 -0.38 4.27
C LEU A 279 -25.57 -0.53 2.79
N ALA A 280 -26.64 -1.22 2.45
CA ALA A 280 -27.11 -1.37 1.07
C ALA A 280 -27.41 -0.04 0.39
N GLN A 281 -27.90 0.96 1.15
CA GLN A 281 -28.13 2.31 0.64
C GLN A 281 -26.81 3.08 0.44
N ALA A 282 -25.79 2.81 1.25
CA ALA A 282 -24.49 3.49 1.20
C ALA A 282 -23.58 2.95 0.08
N MET A 283 -23.64 1.65 -0.22
CA MET A 283 -22.70 0.97 -1.13
C MET A 283 -23.06 1.15 -2.60
N GLY A 284 -22.02 1.39 -3.40
CA GLY A 284 -22.15 1.46 -4.85
C GLY A 284 -21.37 0.35 -5.59
N ARG A 285 -20.83 -0.63 -4.88
CA ARG A 285 -20.13 -1.81 -5.41
C ARG A 285 -20.70 -3.07 -4.78
N LYS A 286 -20.48 -4.22 -5.46
CA LYS A 286 -20.69 -5.52 -4.85
C LYS A 286 -19.79 -5.65 -3.62
N THR A 287 -20.31 -6.26 -2.55
CA THR A 287 -19.58 -6.45 -1.30
C THR A 287 -19.04 -7.87 -1.14
N THR A 288 -18.08 -8.03 -0.25
CA THR A 288 -17.45 -9.29 0.15
C THR A 288 -17.13 -9.26 1.64
N GLY A 289 -17.15 -10.43 2.28
CA GLY A 289 -16.62 -10.60 3.65
C GLY A 289 -15.10 -10.47 3.75
N GLY A 290 -14.40 -10.27 2.64
CA GLY A 290 -12.95 -10.20 2.58
C GLY A 290 -12.28 -11.54 2.88
N TYR A 291 -11.12 -11.48 3.53
CA TYR A 291 -10.33 -12.68 3.88
C TYR A 291 -10.66 -13.26 5.25
N PHE A 292 -11.56 -12.68 6.02
CA PHE A 292 -11.76 -13.04 7.43
C PHE A 292 -12.04 -14.53 7.66
N LEU A 293 -12.84 -15.16 6.81
CA LEU A 293 -13.17 -16.59 6.95
C LEU A 293 -12.31 -17.49 6.06
N ASN A 294 -11.82 -16.99 4.94
CA ASN A 294 -11.07 -17.79 3.97
C ASN A 294 -9.98 -16.95 3.29
N SER A 295 -8.77 -17.46 3.25
CA SER A 295 -7.63 -16.84 2.59
C SER A 295 -7.75 -16.78 1.06
N GLN A 296 -8.63 -17.57 0.44
CA GLN A 296 -8.92 -17.65 -0.99
C GLN A 296 -10.42 -17.47 -1.24
N ALA A 297 -10.99 -16.36 -0.73
CA ALA A 297 -12.42 -16.09 -0.87
C ALA A 297 -12.80 -15.89 -2.35
N ASP A 298 -13.77 -16.67 -2.84
CA ASP A 298 -14.18 -16.68 -4.26
C ASP A 298 -14.87 -15.39 -4.68
N ASP A 299 -15.54 -14.71 -3.74
CA ASP A 299 -16.31 -13.49 -3.95
C ASP A 299 -15.47 -12.20 -3.83
N ILE A 300 -14.16 -12.32 -3.58
CA ILE A 300 -13.31 -11.14 -3.31
C ILE A 300 -12.99 -10.35 -4.58
N LEU A 301 -12.99 -11.00 -5.74
CA LEU A 301 -12.71 -10.41 -7.04
C LEU A 301 -13.98 -10.18 -7.85
N SER A 302 -13.95 -9.13 -8.67
CA SER A 302 -15.02 -8.76 -9.61
C SER A 302 -14.43 -8.58 -11.01
N PRO A 303 -14.15 -9.69 -11.74
CA PRO A 303 -13.49 -9.63 -13.04
C PRO A 303 -14.36 -9.00 -14.15
N GLU A 304 -15.65 -8.85 -13.91
CA GLU A 304 -16.60 -8.25 -14.85
C GLU A 304 -16.66 -6.73 -14.75
N HIS A 305 -16.24 -6.14 -13.60
CA HIS A 305 -16.48 -4.72 -13.31
C HIS A 305 -15.26 -3.99 -12.72
N SER A 306 -15.02 -2.75 -13.19
CA SER A 306 -13.87 -1.93 -12.76
C SER A 306 -14.06 -1.22 -11.42
N GLY A 307 -15.26 -1.13 -10.87
CA GLY A 307 -15.48 -0.29 -9.69
C GLY A 307 -16.92 0.08 -9.41
N ASN A 308 -17.13 1.26 -8.81
CA ASN A 308 -18.46 1.72 -8.43
C ASN A 308 -19.41 1.77 -9.64
N ILE A 309 -20.29 0.78 -9.71
CA ILE A 309 -21.31 0.68 -10.75
C ILE A 309 -22.55 1.45 -10.35
N GLY A 310 -22.77 1.67 -9.05
CA GLY A 310 -24.00 2.16 -8.46
C GLY A 310 -24.93 1.03 -8.02
N VAL A 311 -26.08 1.40 -7.49
CA VAL A 311 -27.15 0.46 -7.15
C VAL A 311 -27.89 0.07 -8.43
N PHE A 312 -27.93 -1.22 -8.73
CA PHE A 312 -28.62 -1.71 -9.93
C PHE A 312 -30.12 -1.45 -9.85
N LEU A 313 -30.63 -0.65 -10.78
CA LEU A 313 -32.06 -0.30 -10.86
C LEU A 313 -32.85 -1.23 -11.76
N GLY A 314 -32.23 -1.87 -12.74
CA GLY A 314 -32.91 -2.79 -13.64
C GLY A 314 -32.29 -2.80 -15.04
N LYS A 315 -32.76 -3.73 -15.90
CA LYS A 315 -32.43 -3.78 -17.32
C LYS A 315 -33.48 -3.04 -18.14
N VAL A 316 -33.00 -2.32 -19.14
CA VAL A 316 -33.86 -1.65 -20.12
C VAL A 316 -34.71 -2.70 -20.86
N LYS A 317 -36.02 -2.60 -20.75
CA LYS A 317 -36.98 -3.47 -21.47
C LYS A 317 -37.41 -2.87 -22.82
N ARG A 318 -37.64 -1.56 -22.85
CA ARG A 318 -38.04 -0.82 -24.06
C ARG A 318 -37.36 0.54 -24.10
N VAL A 319 -37.09 1.03 -25.27
CA VAL A 319 -36.59 2.37 -25.55
C VAL A 319 -37.59 3.08 -26.43
N HIS A 320 -37.94 4.28 -26.09
CA HIS A 320 -38.83 5.15 -26.89
C HIS A 320 -38.33 6.60 -26.82
N ARG A 321 -37.74 7.09 -27.90
CA ARG A 321 -37.05 8.39 -27.97
C ARG A 321 -36.08 8.56 -26.78
N ASP A 322 -36.27 9.59 -25.97
CA ASP A 322 -35.42 9.91 -24.82
C ASP A 322 -35.81 9.17 -23.52
N THR A 323 -36.66 8.12 -23.61
CA THR A 323 -37.12 7.37 -22.43
C THR A 323 -36.76 5.90 -22.51
N VAL A 324 -36.37 5.33 -21.37
CA VAL A 324 -36.16 3.89 -21.22
C VAL A 324 -37.10 3.34 -20.15
N THR A 325 -37.78 2.24 -20.49
CA THR A 325 -38.71 1.55 -19.58
C THR A 325 -38.03 0.36 -18.94
N LEU A 326 -38.12 0.24 -17.61
CA LEU A 326 -37.55 -0.87 -16.83
C LEU A 326 -38.42 -1.19 -15.62
N ALA A 327 -38.32 -2.44 -15.12
CA ALA A 327 -38.85 -2.81 -13.81
C ALA A 327 -37.78 -2.48 -12.75
N LEU A 328 -38.13 -1.64 -11.80
CA LEU A 328 -37.24 -1.18 -10.77
C LEU A 328 -36.92 -2.26 -9.73
N ARG A 329 -35.61 -2.46 -9.47
CA ARG A 329 -35.11 -3.29 -8.37
C ARG A 329 -34.70 -2.46 -7.15
N GLY A 330 -34.76 -1.14 -7.23
CA GLY A 330 -34.51 -0.17 -6.17
C GLY A 330 -35.30 1.11 -6.42
N SER A 331 -35.43 1.97 -5.42
CA SER A 331 -36.10 3.28 -5.57
C SER A 331 -35.23 4.26 -6.37
N VAL A 332 -35.87 5.13 -7.15
CA VAL A 332 -35.24 6.19 -7.93
C VAL A 332 -36.10 7.42 -7.91
N GLN A 333 -35.49 8.62 -7.83
CA GLN A 333 -36.20 9.90 -7.86
C GLN A 333 -35.59 10.87 -8.87
N THR A 334 -36.41 11.82 -9.33
CA THR A 334 -35.95 12.91 -10.19
C THR A 334 -34.82 13.67 -9.50
N GLY A 335 -33.73 13.89 -10.22
CA GLY A 335 -32.51 14.51 -9.69
C GLY A 335 -31.44 13.53 -9.18
N ASP A 336 -31.72 12.23 -9.10
CA ASP A 336 -30.72 11.21 -8.84
C ASP A 336 -29.68 11.15 -9.97
N ARG A 337 -28.42 10.80 -9.63
CA ARG A 337 -27.38 10.55 -10.61
C ARG A 337 -27.47 9.10 -11.08
N ILE A 338 -27.78 8.91 -12.34
CA ILE A 338 -28.01 7.62 -12.99
C ILE A 338 -26.83 7.31 -13.93
N ARG A 339 -26.57 6.02 -14.13
CA ARG A 339 -25.60 5.53 -15.12
C ARG A 339 -26.23 4.46 -15.99
N LEU A 340 -26.20 4.67 -17.28
CA LEU A 340 -26.45 3.65 -18.30
C LEU A 340 -25.15 2.89 -18.55
N HIS A 341 -25.22 1.57 -18.54
CA HIS A 341 -24.14 0.67 -18.97
C HIS A 341 -24.61 -0.07 -20.21
N GLN A 342 -23.99 0.22 -21.33
CA GLN A 342 -24.23 -0.46 -22.60
C GLN A 342 -23.54 -1.82 -22.59
N GLU A 343 -24.32 -2.91 -22.53
CA GLU A 343 -23.77 -4.27 -22.36
C GLU A 343 -22.95 -4.72 -23.56
N LYS A 344 -23.24 -4.27 -24.78
CA LYS A 344 -22.52 -4.63 -25.98
C LYS A 344 -21.19 -3.92 -26.15
N SER A 345 -21.14 -2.60 -25.98
CA SER A 345 -19.93 -1.79 -26.15
C SER A 345 -19.09 -1.73 -24.88
N GLY A 346 -19.69 -1.95 -23.71
CA GLY A 346 -19.08 -1.72 -22.40
C GLY A 346 -18.97 -0.24 -22.02
N GLU A 347 -19.53 0.67 -22.83
CA GLU A 347 -19.54 2.10 -22.56
C GLU A 347 -20.48 2.47 -21.40
N ARG A 348 -20.18 3.59 -20.74
CA ARG A 348 -20.90 4.03 -19.56
C ARG A 348 -21.20 5.52 -19.62
N HIS A 349 -22.47 5.86 -19.64
CA HIS A 349 -22.94 7.23 -19.69
C HIS A 349 -23.61 7.59 -18.35
N SER A 350 -23.13 8.65 -17.69
CA SER A 350 -23.69 9.10 -16.39
C SER A 350 -24.34 10.46 -16.54
N PHE A 351 -25.59 10.58 -16.11
CA PHE A 351 -26.39 11.78 -16.22
C PHE A 351 -27.27 11.99 -14.97
N THR A 352 -27.85 13.16 -14.82
CA THR A 352 -28.84 13.44 -13.80
C THR A 352 -30.21 13.10 -14.34
N LEU A 353 -30.98 12.29 -13.61
CA LEU A 353 -32.33 11.88 -14.01
C LEU A 353 -33.25 13.10 -14.04
N GLN A 354 -33.84 13.37 -15.20
CA GLN A 354 -34.68 14.52 -15.40
C GLN A 354 -36.18 14.24 -15.09
N GLY A 355 -36.60 12.98 -15.14
CA GLY A 355 -37.97 12.61 -14.82
C GLY A 355 -38.16 11.09 -14.73
N VAL A 356 -39.16 10.74 -13.91
CA VAL A 356 -39.70 9.38 -13.75
C VAL A 356 -41.13 9.40 -14.23
N LEU A 357 -41.50 8.48 -15.11
CA LEU A 357 -42.88 8.42 -15.66
C LEU A 357 -43.47 7.03 -15.38
N LYS A 358 -44.75 6.98 -14.98
CA LYS A 358 -45.55 5.75 -14.91
C LYS A 358 -46.81 5.98 -15.71
N GLU A 359 -47.09 5.15 -16.70
CA GLU A 359 -48.26 5.30 -17.58
C GLU A 359 -48.41 6.71 -18.17
N LYS A 360 -47.26 7.31 -18.59
CA LYS A 360 -47.17 8.71 -19.12
C LYS A 360 -47.37 9.83 -18.08
N LYS A 361 -47.74 9.54 -16.82
CA LYS A 361 -47.83 10.52 -15.75
C LYS A 361 -46.45 10.73 -15.07
N GLY A 362 -46.08 11.99 -14.86
CA GLY A 362 -44.85 12.34 -14.14
C GLY A 362 -44.95 11.93 -12.66
N LEU A 363 -43.89 11.29 -12.15
CA LEU A 363 -43.72 10.98 -10.73
C LEU A 363 -42.45 11.65 -10.23
N ASP A 364 -42.41 12.06 -8.97
CA ASP A 364 -41.14 12.53 -8.34
C ASP A 364 -40.24 11.34 -7.99
N GLN A 365 -40.86 10.17 -7.69
CA GLN A 365 -40.14 8.94 -7.28
C GLN A 365 -40.79 7.69 -7.85
N GLY A 366 -39.98 6.72 -8.26
CA GLY A 366 -40.39 5.34 -8.55
C GLY A 366 -39.84 4.38 -7.49
N ASN A 367 -40.66 3.37 -7.10
CA ASN A 367 -40.31 2.43 -6.05
C ASN A 367 -39.93 1.04 -6.58
N ARG A 368 -39.24 0.26 -5.74
CA ARG A 368 -38.89 -1.14 -6.07
C ARG A 368 -40.14 -1.95 -6.46
N GLY A 369 -40.05 -2.69 -7.55
CA GLY A 369 -41.12 -3.51 -8.10
C GLY A 369 -41.97 -2.81 -9.16
N GLU A 370 -41.95 -1.47 -9.22
CA GLU A 370 -42.68 -0.71 -10.22
C GLU A 370 -42.02 -0.78 -11.61
N THR A 371 -42.81 -0.80 -12.67
CA THR A 371 -42.36 -0.57 -14.02
C THR A 371 -42.50 0.90 -14.35
N VAL A 372 -41.40 1.57 -14.62
CA VAL A 372 -41.37 3.02 -14.89
C VAL A 372 -40.55 3.31 -16.15
N SER A 373 -40.79 4.48 -16.74
CA SER A 373 -39.97 5.05 -17.79
C SER A 373 -39.10 6.18 -17.21
N LEU A 374 -37.78 6.12 -17.45
CA LEU A 374 -36.82 7.14 -17.03
C LEU A 374 -36.46 8.01 -18.24
N LEU A 375 -36.44 9.32 -18.05
CA LEU A 375 -36.07 10.30 -19.08
C LEU A 375 -34.53 10.42 -19.16
N LEU A 376 -33.97 10.04 -20.31
CA LEU A 376 -32.51 9.98 -20.59
C LEU A 376 -32.14 10.83 -21.82
N PRO A 377 -32.16 12.15 -21.74
CA PRO A 377 -31.93 13.00 -22.89
C PRO A 377 -30.49 12.85 -23.43
N GLY A 378 -30.36 12.64 -24.75
CA GLY A 378 -29.07 12.57 -25.42
C GLY A 378 -28.23 11.31 -25.17
N VAL A 379 -28.83 10.22 -24.68
CA VAL A 379 -28.15 8.94 -24.44
C VAL A 379 -28.77 7.84 -25.27
N GLU A 380 -27.97 7.23 -26.16
CA GLU A 380 -28.41 6.05 -26.90
C GLU A 380 -28.41 4.81 -25.99
N ALA A 381 -29.60 4.24 -25.78
CA ALA A 381 -29.78 3.00 -25.03
C ALA A 381 -30.43 1.95 -25.93
N ILE A 382 -30.18 0.69 -25.65
CA ILE A 382 -30.84 -0.45 -26.31
C ILE A 382 -31.48 -1.38 -25.27
N SER A 383 -32.44 -2.21 -25.71
CA SER A 383 -33.00 -3.24 -24.84
C SER A 383 -31.90 -4.19 -24.35
N GLY A 384 -31.90 -4.50 -23.04
CA GLY A 384 -30.88 -5.31 -22.37
C GLY A 384 -29.78 -4.53 -21.66
N ASP A 385 -29.61 -3.24 -21.97
CA ASP A 385 -28.67 -2.37 -21.22
C ASP A 385 -29.06 -2.24 -19.75
N SER A 386 -28.06 -2.00 -18.89
CA SER A 386 -28.26 -1.94 -17.45
C SER A 386 -28.28 -0.49 -16.95
N ILE A 387 -29.21 -0.18 -16.04
CA ILE A 387 -29.33 1.11 -15.38
C ILE A 387 -28.94 0.99 -13.92
N TYR A 388 -28.11 1.94 -13.48
CA TYR A 388 -27.61 2.02 -12.10
C TYR A 388 -27.83 3.42 -11.50
N LYS A 389 -28.16 3.49 -10.21
CA LYS A 389 -28.15 4.73 -9.44
C LYS A 389 -26.78 4.91 -8.79
N VAL A 390 -26.07 5.97 -9.12
CA VAL A 390 -24.70 6.23 -8.65
C VAL A 390 -24.63 7.27 -7.56
N ASP A 391 -25.69 8.12 -7.44
CA ASP A 391 -25.80 9.11 -6.37
C ASP A 391 -27.27 9.56 -6.22
N THR A 392 -27.65 10.11 -5.06
CA THR A 392 -29.02 10.56 -4.78
C THR A 392 -29.12 12.09 -4.73
N ARG A 393 -30.32 12.64 -5.10
CA ARG A 393 -30.62 14.07 -4.99
C ARG A 393 -30.44 14.58 -3.54
N GLN A 394 -30.83 13.81 -2.55
CA GLN A 394 -30.70 14.15 -1.14
C GLN A 394 -29.28 14.32 -0.67
N ARG A 395 -28.31 13.54 -1.24
CA ARG A 395 -26.89 13.68 -0.93
C ARG A 395 -26.33 15.05 -1.34
N ARG A 396 -26.83 15.63 -2.45
CA ARG A 396 -26.38 16.95 -2.93
C ARG A 396 -26.91 18.12 -2.13
N LYS A 397 -28.12 18.00 -1.57
CA LYS A 397 -28.71 19.06 -0.75
C LYS A 397 -28.19 19.08 0.70
N GLY A 398 -27.63 17.98 1.19
CA GLY A 398 -27.10 17.87 2.55
C GLY A 398 -25.70 18.53 2.76
N GLU A 399 -25.05 18.99 1.68
CA GLU A 399 -23.69 19.58 1.76
C GLU A 399 -23.64 21.01 2.33
N HIS A 400 -24.78 21.63 2.65
CA HIS A 400 -24.89 22.99 3.20
C HIS A 400 -25.35 23.03 4.67
N ARG A 401 -24.95 22.04 5.50
CA ARG A 401 -25.14 22.20 6.95
C ARG A 401 -24.18 23.27 7.47
N GLN A 402 -24.65 24.16 8.32
CA GLN A 402 -23.83 25.15 9.03
C GLN A 402 -22.65 24.46 9.64
N GLN A 403 -21.42 24.96 9.37
CA GLN A 403 -20.20 24.43 9.95
C GLN A 403 -20.24 24.53 11.48
N LYS A 404 -20.46 23.39 12.15
CA LYS A 404 -20.42 23.28 13.62
C LYS A 404 -19.00 23.43 14.17
N ILE A 405 -17.99 23.34 13.31
CA ILE A 405 -16.56 23.41 13.63
C ILE A 405 -16.05 24.78 13.20
N ALA A 406 -15.44 25.52 14.13
CA ALA A 406 -14.99 26.90 13.94
C ALA A 406 -13.43 27.01 13.86
N PRO A 407 -12.81 26.86 12.69
CA PRO A 407 -11.34 26.86 12.58
C PRO A 407 -10.69 28.18 12.97
N ARG A 408 -11.34 29.31 12.69
CA ARG A 408 -10.77 30.66 12.94
C ARG A 408 -10.39 30.90 14.39
N THR A 409 -11.00 30.22 15.35
CA THR A 409 -10.72 30.33 16.79
C THR A 409 -9.29 29.89 17.12
N PHE A 410 -8.65 29.06 16.29
CA PHE A 410 -7.34 28.43 16.54
C PHE A 410 -6.17 29.14 15.86
N GLN A 411 -6.37 30.25 15.14
CA GLN A 411 -5.33 30.98 14.41
C GLN A 411 -4.16 31.39 15.31
N LYS A 412 -4.44 31.91 16.50
CA LYS A 412 -3.41 32.34 17.47
C LYS A 412 -2.54 31.16 17.94
N GLN A 413 -3.19 30.04 18.28
CA GLN A 413 -2.52 28.82 18.75
C GLN A 413 -1.63 28.23 17.64
N VAL A 414 -2.13 28.14 16.41
CA VAL A 414 -1.38 27.65 15.25
C VAL A 414 -0.18 28.56 14.96
N LYS A 415 -0.37 29.89 14.94
CA LYS A 415 0.71 30.85 14.73
C LYS A 415 1.81 30.71 15.79
N GLN A 416 1.44 30.51 17.04
CA GLN A 416 2.40 30.27 18.14
C GLN A 416 3.18 28.97 17.92
N ALA A 417 2.51 27.88 17.52
CA ALA A 417 3.13 26.59 17.25
C ALA A 417 4.11 26.64 16.07
N LEU A 418 3.78 27.39 15.01
CA LEU A 418 4.64 27.63 13.87
C LEU A 418 5.89 28.47 14.21
N GLY A 419 5.77 29.37 15.19
CA GLY A 419 6.90 30.17 15.72
C GLY A 419 7.81 29.41 16.69
N ASP A 420 7.62 28.11 16.90
CA ASP A 420 8.41 27.32 17.85
C ASP A 420 9.88 27.21 17.41
N LYS A 421 10.79 27.74 18.23
CA LYS A 421 12.25 27.67 18.02
C LYS A 421 12.79 26.23 17.92
N ARG A 422 12.03 25.23 18.37
CA ARG A 422 12.40 23.81 18.19
C ARG A 422 12.52 23.41 16.75
N ILE A 423 11.72 23.99 15.83
CA ILE A 423 11.73 23.67 14.41
C ILE A 423 13.13 23.88 13.81
N SER A 424 13.66 25.09 13.92
CA SER A 424 14.99 25.42 13.40
C SER A 424 16.11 24.65 14.12
N LYS A 425 15.98 24.41 15.44
CA LYS A 425 16.93 23.59 16.21
C LYS A 425 16.97 22.14 15.72
N VAL A 426 15.82 21.51 15.48
CA VAL A 426 15.75 20.12 14.97
C VAL A 426 16.31 20.04 13.56
N ILE A 427 15.97 20.97 12.65
CA ILE A 427 16.51 21.02 11.30
C ILE A 427 18.04 21.14 11.33
N ALA A 428 18.59 22.02 12.15
CA ALA A 428 20.03 22.19 12.31
C ALA A 428 20.72 20.93 12.86
N GLN A 429 20.12 20.27 13.87
CA GLN A 429 20.64 19.02 14.45
C GLN A 429 20.64 17.84 13.46
N LEU A 430 19.73 17.82 12.52
CA LEU A 430 19.74 16.80 11.46
C LEU A 430 20.98 16.92 10.58
N GLY A 431 21.52 18.13 10.39
CA GLY A 431 22.71 18.39 9.60
C GLY A 431 22.57 17.81 8.19
N LEU A 432 21.41 18.02 7.55
CA LEU A 432 21.11 17.56 6.19
C LEU A 432 21.48 18.67 5.20
N HIS A 433 22.10 18.27 4.11
CA HIS A 433 22.39 19.16 3.00
C HIS A 433 21.29 19.00 1.94
N PHE A 434 20.38 19.96 1.88
CA PHE A 434 19.34 20.00 0.85
C PHE A 434 19.92 20.58 -0.45
N VAL A 435 19.59 19.95 -1.56
CA VAL A 435 20.00 20.41 -2.89
C VAL A 435 18.87 21.28 -3.45
N SER A 436 19.06 22.60 -3.41
CA SER A 436 18.07 23.57 -3.86
C SER A 436 17.77 23.49 -5.37
N ASP A 437 18.78 23.22 -6.22
CA ASP A 437 18.61 23.21 -7.67
C ASP A 437 19.46 22.13 -8.36
N VAL A 438 18.90 20.94 -8.53
CA VAL A 438 19.38 20.05 -9.59
C VAL A 438 18.62 20.41 -10.86
N LYS A 439 19.18 21.28 -11.70
CA LYS A 439 18.67 21.44 -13.07
C LYS A 439 18.60 20.05 -13.70
N MET A 440 17.40 19.58 -13.97
CA MET A 440 17.15 18.35 -14.70
C MET A 440 17.75 18.52 -16.10
N ILE A 441 18.96 18.02 -16.27
CA ILE A 441 19.56 17.97 -17.60
C ILE A 441 18.82 16.87 -18.35
N PRO A 442 18.07 17.16 -19.42
CA PRO A 442 17.50 16.10 -20.25
C PRO A 442 18.63 15.19 -20.71
N VAL A 443 18.41 13.89 -20.62
CA VAL A 443 19.36 12.87 -21.09
C VAL A 443 19.45 12.98 -22.62
N LYS A 444 20.15 14.01 -23.12
CA LYS A 444 20.57 14.06 -24.51
C LYS A 444 21.74 13.11 -24.67
N ALA A 445 21.61 12.17 -25.59
CA ALA A 445 22.66 11.25 -25.97
C ALA A 445 23.91 12.05 -26.36
N LYS A 446 24.85 12.22 -25.44
CA LYS A 446 26.15 12.87 -25.73
C LYS A 446 26.97 11.95 -26.59
N LYS A 447 27.56 12.54 -27.66
CA LYS A 447 28.55 11.91 -28.55
C LYS A 447 29.65 11.21 -27.76
N LYS A 448 30.08 10.05 -28.28
CA LYS A 448 31.12 9.17 -27.75
C LYS A 448 32.34 9.95 -27.29
N ARG A 449 32.56 10.11 -25.98
CA ARG A 449 33.90 10.37 -25.43
C ARG A 449 34.61 9.03 -25.27
N LYS A 450 35.91 8.98 -25.62
CA LYS A 450 36.78 7.82 -25.42
C LYS A 450 36.65 7.27 -24.00
N VAL A 451 36.55 5.96 -23.87
CA VAL A 451 36.40 5.21 -22.63
C VAL A 451 37.73 5.31 -21.86
N ALA A 452 37.87 6.37 -21.06
CA ALA A 452 38.83 6.33 -19.93
C ALA A 452 38.12 5.57 -18.78
N ASP A 453 38.84 4.80 -18.00
CA ASP A 453 38.41 3.91 -16.93
C ASP A 453 37.19 4.43 -16.15
N LYS A 454 36.00 3.99 -16.55
CA LYS A 454 34.77 4.36 -15.87
C LYS A 454 34.64 3.51 -14.63
N LYS A 455 34.87 4.06 -13.45
CA LYS A 455 34.67 3.40 -12.17
C LYS A 455 33.20 2.98 -12.06
N ILE A 456 32.94 1.68 -12.10
CA ILE A 456 31.62 1.07 -11.87
C ILE A 456 31.59 0.60 -10.42
N PRO A 457 30.49 0.87 -9.64
CA PRO A 457 30.38 0.33 -8.30
C PRO A 457 30.45 -1.20 -8.27
N PRO A 458 30.85 -1.81 -7.14
CA PRO A 458 30.83 -3.26 -6.95
C PRO A 458 29.46 -3.85 -7.31
N ILE A 459 29.47 -4.95 -8.07
CA ILE A 459 28.24 -5.60 -8.55
C ILE A 459 27.88 -6.74 -7.62
N TRP A 460 26.64 -6.74 -7.15
CA TRP A 460 26.01 -7.85 -6.44
C TRP A 460 24.95 -8.50 -7.33
N LEU A 461 24.87 -9.83 -7.29
CA LEU A 461 23.93 -10.61 -8.08
C LEU A 461 22.86 -11.22 -7.18
N LYS A 462 21.60 -10.85 -7.35
CA LYS A 462 20.46 -11.41 -6.61
C LYS A 462 19.71 -12.43 -7.47
N THR A 463 19.38 -13.59 -6.91
CA THR A 463 18.71 -14.70 -7.61
C THR A 463 17.86 -15.54 -6.65
N ASP A 464 16.92 -16.32 -7.18
CA ASP A 464 16.14 -17.36 -6.51
C ASP A 464 16.53 -18.78 -7.01
N ASP A 465 17.70 -18.93 -7.65
CA ASP A 465 18.25 -20.21 -8.11
C ASP A 465 19.66 -20.41 -7.56
N LEU A 466 19.84 -21.45 -6.72
CA LEU A 466 21.13 -21.82 -6.16
C LEU A 466 22.17 -22.13 -7.23
N ARG A 467 21.76 -22.73 -8.37
CA ARG A 467 22.69 -23.04 -9.48
C ARG A 467 23.37 -21.79 -10.00
N THR A 468 22.61 -20.70 -10.17
CA THR A 468 23.16 -19.40 -10.60
C THR A 468 24.21 -18.89 -9.60
N CYS A 469 24.03 -19.12 -8.29
CA CYS A 469 25.05 -18.78 -7.28
C CYS A 469 26.31 -19.63 -7.39
N LEU A 470 26.23 -20.85 -7.92
CA LEU A 470 27.39 -21.76 -8.07
C LEU A 470 28.17 -21.53 -9.36
N LEU A 471 27.57 -20.85 -10.36
CA LEU A 471 28.24 -20.57 -11.64
C LEU A 471 29.51 -19.72 -11.43
N ARG A 472 30.60 -20.11 -12.12
CA ARG A 472 31.77 -19.25 -12.32
C ARG A 472 31.45 -18.29 -13.47
N LEU A 473 31.07 -17.06 -13.09
CA LEU A 473 30.81 -16.03 -14.09
C LEU A 473 32.14 -15.34 -14.47
N PRO A 474 32.35 -15.01 -15.75
CA PRO A 474 33.59 -14.35 -16.22
C PRO A 474 33.61 -12.84 -15.87
N TYR A 475 32.89 -12.46 -14.84
CA TYR A 475 32.67 -11.07 -14.40
C TYR A 475 32.95 -10.98 -12.91
N ASN A 476 33.51 -9.85 -12.48
CA ASN A 476 33.74 -9.58 -11.07
C ASN A 476 32.46 -9.27 -10.32
N ILE A 477 31.87 -10.31 -9.72
CA ILE A 477 30.70 -10.20 -8.81
C ILE A 477 31.22 -10.29 -7.39
N GLU A 478 31.09 -9.19 -6.65
CA GLU A 478 31.58 -9.10 -5.27
C GLU A 478 30.76 -9.99 -4.32
N ARG A 479 29.43 -9.98 -4.46
CA ARG A 479 28.51 -10.75 -3.61
C ARG A 479 27.41 -11.42 -4.44
N LYS A 480 26.98 -12.58 -3.98
CA LYS A 480 25.82 -13.29 -4.50
C LYS A 480 24.74 -13.33 -3.43
N LEU A 481 23.51 -12.94 -3.79
CA LEU A 481 22.37 -12.89 -2.91
C LEU A 481 21.37 -13.94 -3.38
N LEU A 482 21.08 -14.92 -2.52
CA LEU A 482 20.15 -16.01 -2.78
C LEU A 482 18.91 -15.84 -1.92
N LEU A 483 17.75 -15.79 -2.54
CA LEU A 483 16.48 -15.76 -1.80
C LEU A 483 16.27 -17.10 -1.08
N LEU A 484 15.92 -17.01 0.20
CA LEU A 484 15.58 -18.15 1.03
C LEU A 484 14.13 -18.55 0.81
N ASP A 485 13.92 -19.77 0.38
CA ASP A 485 12.64 -20.46 0.35
C ASP A 485 12.86 -21.96 0.59
N GLU A 486 11.81 -22.76 0.65
CA GLU A 486 11.90 -24.21 0.87
C GLU A 486 12.76 -24.90 -0.21
N LYS A 487 12.67 -24.43 -1.47
CA LYS A 487 13.41 -24.99 -2.58
C LYS A 487 14.91 -24.73 -2.45
N THR A 488 15.31 -23.47 -2.28
CA THR A 488 16.74 -23.07 -2.18
C THR A 488 17.38 -23.61 -0.92
N TYR A 489 16.64 -23.62 0.19
CA TYR A 489 17.05 -24.26 1.44
C TYR A 489 17.27 -25.76 1.25
N GLY A 490 16.29 -26.49 0.69
CA GLY A 490 16.40 -27.93 0.46
C GLY A 490 17.52 -28.29 -0.52
N GLN A 491 17.74 -27.48 -1.56
CA GLN A 491 18.87 -27.67 -2.47
C GLN A 491 20.22 -27.54 -1.74
N LEU A 492 20.40 -26.53 -0.89
CA LEU A 492 21.64 -26.36 -0.13
C LEU A 492 21.84 -27.52 0.88
N MET A 493 20.79 -27.96 1.57
CA MET A 493 20.89 -29.03 2.56
C MET A 493 21.27 -30.39 1.97
N ARG A 494 20.96 -30.63 0.70
CA ARG A 494 21.38 -31.86 -0.04
C ARG A 494 22.84 -31.81 -0.46
N MET A 495 23.53 -30.67 -0.39
CA MET A 495 24.95 -30.57 -0.70
C MET A 495 25.76 -31.14 0.45
N LYS A 496 26.54 -32.23 0.20
CA LYS A 496 27.38 -32.90 1.20
C LYS A 496 28.37 -31.93 1.87
N LYS A 497 29.00 -31.03 1.11
CA LYS A 497 29.90 -29.96 1.60
C LYS A 497 29.80 -28.75 0.68
N PRO A 498 29.12 -27.67 1.09
CA PRO A 498 29.19 -26.40 0.35
C PRO A 498 30.63 -25.90 0.28
N ALA A 499 31.03 -25.36 -0.86
CA ALA A 499 32.38 -24.84 -1.04
C ALA A 499 32.68 -23.68 -0.06
N LYS A 500 33.85 -23.63 0.54
CA LYS A 500 34.24 -22.65 1.58
C LYS A 500 33.97 -21.20 1.17
N HIS A 501 34.12 -20.84 -0.09
CA HIS A 501 33.86 -19.47 -0.59
C HIS A 501 32.39 -19.06 -0.52
N LEU A 502 31.43 -20.01 -0.54
CA LEU A 502 30.03 -19.70 -0.41
C LEU A 502 29.70 -19.05 0.94
N TYR A 503 30.32 -19.48 2.03
CA TYR A 503 30.07 -18.94 3.36
C TYR A 503 30.44 -17.45 3.50
N SER A 504 31.42 -16.98 2.72
CA SER A 504 31.92 -15.62 2.75
C SER A 504 31.25 -14.70 1.71
N SER A 505 30.90 -15.24 0.54
CA SER A 505 30.38 -14.47 -0.60
C SER A 505 28.87 -14.47 -0.69
N LEU A 506 28.17 -15.48 -0.11
CA LEU A 506 26.74 -15.61 -0.19
C LEU A 506 26.03 -14.76 0.88
N ILE A 507 25.03 -14.02 0.45
CA ILE A 507 24.05 -13.33 1.29
C ILE A 507 22.72 -14.08 1.15
N TRP A 508 22.10 -14.47 2.24
CA TRP A 508 20.76 -15.02 2.25
C TRP A 508 19.74 -13.89 2.31
N GLY A 509 18.80 -13.84 1.35
CA GLY A 509 17.71 -12.86 1.30
C GLY A 509 16.42 -13.45 1.80
N LEU A 510 15.72 -12.73 2.70
CA LEU A 510 14.39 -13.10 3.16
C LEU A 510 13.32 -12.43 2.26
N PRO A 511 12.20 -13.12 1.96
CA PRO A 511 11.11 -12.52 1.20
C PRO A 511 10.45 -11.40 2.01
N PRO A 512 9.84 -10.38 1.35
CA PRO A 512 9.23 -9.26 2.07
C PRO A 512 7.99 -9.66 2.87
N ILE A 513 7.32 -10.75 2.49
CA ILE A 513 6.14 -11.30 3.17
C ILE A 513 6.46 -12.74 3.60
N ILE A 514 6.31 -13.01 4.88
CA ILE A 514 6.33 -14.35 5.46
C ILE A 514 4.99 -14.55 6.15
N LEU A 515 4.14 -15.44 5.63
CA LEU A 515 2.85 -15.73 6.23
C LEU A 515 3.01 -16.36 7.63
N GLU A 516 1.98 -16.29 8.46
CA GLU A 516 2.03 -16.77 9.86
C GLU A 516 2.41 -18.26 9.93
N ASP A 517 1.82 -19.08 9.09
CA ASP A 517 2.06 -20.52 8.98
C ASP A 517 3.49 -20.88 8.51
N MET A 518 4.15 -19.95 7.80
CA MET A 518 5.53 -20.12 7.32
C MET A 518 6.61 -19.64 8.32
N LEU A 519 6.23 -18.92 9.37
CA LEU A 519 7.19 -18.44 10.38
C LEU A 519 8.05 -19.55 11.01
N PRO A 520 7.49 -20.73 11.39
CA PRO A 520 8.29 -21.83 11.94
C PRO A 520 9.40 -22.26 10.98
N PHE A 521 9.09 -22.44 9.68
CA PHE A 521 10.09 -22.79 8.67
C PHE A 521 11.22 -21.75 8.60
N TYR A 522 10.90 -20.45 8.50
CA TYR A 522 11.93 -19.42 8.41
C TYR A 522 12.78 -19.32 9.67
N ARG A 523 12.19 -19.46 10.86
CA ARG A 523 12.95 -19.51 12.14
C ARG A 523 13.93 -20.68 12.19
N GLN A 524 13.48 -21.86 11.81
CA GLN A 524 14.34 -23.06 11.73
C GLN A 524 15.43 -22.89 10.69
N ALA A 525 15.09 -22.54 9.44
CA ALA A 525 16.03 -22.39 8.34
C ALA A 525 17.11 -21.36 8.63
N VAL A 526 16.74 -20.18 9.17
CA VAL A 526 17.69 -19.15 9.59
C VAL A 526 18.63 -19.69 10.67
N GLY A 527 18.08 -20.33 11.71
CA GLY A 527 18.88 -20.91 12.80
C GLY A 527 19.89 -21.94 12.31
N GLU A 528 19.46 -22.87 11.47
CA GLU A 528 20.34 -23.92 10.91
C GLU A 528 21.42 -23.35 9.97
N LEU A 529 21.07 -22.41 9.09
CA LEU A 529 22.01 -21.75 8.19
C LEU A 529 23.06 -20.93 8.98
N VAL A 530 22.64 -20.21 10.02
CA VAL A 530 23.55 -19.54 10.95
C VAL A 530 24.44 -20.56 11.67
N GLY A 531 23.90 -21.69 12.13
CA GLY A 531 24.65 -22.79 12.71
C GLY A 531 25.71 -23.37 11.78
N LYS A 532 25.40 -23.46 10.48
CA LYS A 532 26.33 -23.91 9.42
C LYS A 532 27.41 -22.87 9.06
N GLY A 533 27.32 -21.63 9.56
CA GLY A 533 28.35 -20.61 9.35
C GLY A 533 27.98 -19.50 8.36
N PHE A 534 26.78 -19.46 7.82
CA PHE A 534 26.34 -18.32 6.99
C PHE A 534 26.07 -17.09 7.88
N ARG A 535 26.74 -15.97 7.58
CA ARG A 535 26.76 -14.76 8.42
C ARG A 535 26.13 -13.54 7.77
N SER A 536 25.94 -13.54 6.46
CA SER A 536 25.43 -12.38 5.71
C SER A 536 23.99 -12.59 5.30
N TRP A 537 23.12 -11.63 5.67
CA TRP A 537 21.67 -11.73 5.50
C TRP A 537 21.09 -10.42 4.95
N GLN A 538 20.06 -10.52 4.11
CA GLN A 538 19.27 -9.40 3.66
C GLN A 538 17.83 -9.58 4.15
N ILE A 539 17.29 -8.59 4.85
CA ILE A 539 15.89 -8.56 5.26
C ILE A 539 15.04 -7.87 4.20
N GLY A 540 13.84 -8.41 3.95
CA GLY A 540 12.82 -7.84 3.07
C GLY A 540 11.76 -7.02 3.84
N HIS A 541 11.69 -7.18 5.17
CA HIS A 541 10.80 -6.45 6.07
C HIS A 541 11.51 -6.16 7.39
N ILE A 542 11.24 -4.98 8.00
CA ILE A 542 11.94 -4.53 9.21
C ILE A 542 11.81 -5.50 10.39
N SER A 543 10.67 -6.16 10.55
CA SER A 543 10.42 -7.12 11.64
C SER A 543 11.33 -8.34 11.60
N GLN A 544 11.93 -8.65 10.44
CA GLN A 544 12.81 -9.81 10.30
C GLN A 544 14.14 -9.64 11.05
N LEU A 545 14.44 -8.45 11.57
CA LEU A 545 15.54 -8.23 12.51
C LEU A 545 15.42 -9.14 13.74
N SER A 546 14.21 -9.45 14.18
CA SER A 546 13.97 -10.31 15.34
C SER A 546 14.32 -11.79 15.12
N LEU A 547 14.45 -12.24 13.86
CA LEU A 547 14.94 -13.61 13.56
C LEU A 547 16.41 -13.82 13.97
N PHE A 548 17.16 -12.73 14.13
CA PHE A 548 18.58 -12.74 14.45
C PHE A 548 18.87 -12.33 15.90
N SER A 549 17.83 -12.01 16.68
CA SER A 549 17.95 -11.66 18.09
C SER A 549 17.70 -12.91 18.94
N SER A 550 18.58 -13.22 19.88
CA SER A 550 18.34 -14.32 20.82
C SER A 550 17.10 -14.04 21.67
N PRO A 551 16.16 -14.98 21.85
CA PRO A 551 15.03 -14.81 22.76
C PRO A 551 15.55 -14.50 24.17
N GLY A 552 15.12 -13.38 24.75
CA GLY A 552 15.35 -13.06 26.18
C GLY A 552 16.55 -12.16 26.51
N LYS A 553 17.35 -11.65 25.56
CA LYS A 553 18.50 -10.77 25.86
C LYS A 553 18.31 -9.36 25.27
N THR A 554 17.80 -8.45 26.07
CA THR A 554 17.74 -7.00 25.79
C THR A 554 19.10 -6.30 25.92
N ASN A 555 20.17 -6.99 26.40
CA ASN A 555 21.49 -6.44 26.60
C ASN A 555 22.53 -7.00 25.60
N ARG A 556 22.93 -6.17 24.63
CA ARG A 556 24.00 -6.43 23.65
C ARG A 556 25.39 -6.75 24.27
N LYS A 557 25.61 -6.51 25.57
CA LYS A 557 26.90 -6.73 26.23
C LYS A 557 27.19 -8.20 26.61
N GLU A 558 26.18 -9.04 26.76
CA GLU A 558 26.38 -10.43 27.22
C GLU A 558 26.56 -11.50 26.14
N SER A 559 26.33 -11.20 24.86
CA SER A 559 26.48 -12.20 23.77
C SER A 559 27.92 -12.36 23.24
N ARG A 560 28.89 -11.71 23.84
CA ARG A 560 30.32 -11.87 23.47
C ARG A 560 30.97 -13.09 24.13
N LYS A 561 30.39 -14.29 24.00
CA LYS A 561 31.18 -15.53 24.22
C LYS A 561 32.05 -15.77 22.99
N LYS A 562 33.33 -16.03 23.25
CA LYS A 562 34.41 -16.28 22.29
C LYS A 562 33.96 -17.17 21.12
N GLY A 563 34.10 -16.69 19.88
CA GLY A 563 34.03 -17.49 18.65
C GLY A 563 32.87 -17.29 17.69
N ALA A 564 31.76 -16.64 18.07
CA ALA A 564 30.68 -16.34 17.11
C ALA A 564 31.03 -15.08 16.31
N ARG A 565 31.35 -15.22 15.02
CA ARG A 565 31.45 -14.07 14.11
C ARG A 565 30.09 -13.37 14.06
N ASP A 566 30.07 -12.05 14.16
CA ASP A 566 28.86 -11.23 14.16
C ASP A 566 28.03 -11.47 12.87
N ILE A 567 26.72 -11.61 13.02
CA ILE A 567 25.79 -11.66 11.89
C ILE A 567 25.75 -10.28 11.24
N ILE A 568 25.90 -10.24 9.92
CA ILE A 568 25.87 -9.03 9.11
C ILE A 568 24.50 -8.94 8.42
N ILE A 569 23.73 -7.92 8.75
CA ILE A 569 22.38 -7.73 8.22
C ILE A 569 22.37 -6.52 7.28
N GLY A 570 21.78 -6.70 6.11
CA GLY A 570 21.43 -5.65 5.18
C GLY A 570 19.93 -5.58 4.94
N ALA A 571 19.48 -4.52 4.27
CA ALA A 571 18.06 -4.30 3.96
C ALA A 571 17.85 -4.23 2.44
N ASP A 572 16.75 -4.85 1.99
CA ASP A 572 16.30 -4.82 0.59
C ASP A 572 15.57 -3.51 0.26
N TYR A 573 15.39 -3.20 -1.02
CA TYR A 573 14.60 -2.06 -1.49
C TYR A 573 13.13 -2.12 -1.06
N THR A 574 12.63 -3.30 -0.72
CA THR A 574 11.26 -3.52 -0.23
C THR A 574 10.96 -2.88 1.12
N LEU A 575 11.99 -2.46 1.88
CA LEU A 575 11.82 -1.62 3.06
C LEU A 575 11.47 -0.17 2.71
N ASN A 576 11.45 0.20 1.43
CA ASN A 576 11.00 1.50 0.92
C ASN A 576 11.76 2.72 1.47
N MET A 577 13.08 2.60 1.64
CA MET A 577 13.92 3.70 2.16
C MET A 577 14.05 4.83 1.13
N LEU A 578 13.52 6.03 1.43
CA LEU A 578 13.54 7.22 0.56
C LEU A 578 14.17 8.47 1.21
N ASN A 579 14.61 8.40 2.48
CA ASN A 579 15.13 9.54 3.21
C ASN A 579 16.26 9.16 4.18
N THR A 580 17.14 10.10 4.45
CA THR A 580 18.30 9.90 5.35
C THR A 580 17.92 9.50 6.78
N PRO A 581 16.88 10.05 7.43
CA PRO A 581 16.45 9.59 8.74
C PRO A 581 16.12 8.10 8.80
N ALA A 582 15.52 7.53 7.74
CA ALA A 582 15.25 6.09 7.65
C ALA A 582 16.54 5.27 7.60
N PHE A 583 17.54 5.70 6.82
CA PHE A 583 18.85 5.04 6.79
C PHE A 583 19.60 5.13 8.13
N ARG A 584 19.50 6.27 8.82
CA ARG A 584 20.09 6.42 10.17
C ARG A 584 19.44 5.48 11.17
N TYR A 585 18.11 5.37 11.13
CA TYR A 585 17.37 4.43 11.95
C TYR A 585 17.81 2.98 11.70
N LEU A 586 17.92 2.55 10.44
CA LEU A 586 18.43 1.20 10.13
C LEU A 586 19.84 0.96 10.66
N LYS A 587 20.74 1.95 10.51
CA LYS A 587 22.09 1.86 11.07
C LYS A 587 22.11 1.70 12.58
N GLU A 588 21.30 2.48 13.28
CA GLU A 588 21.13 2.41 14.74
C GLU A 588 20.53 1.05 15.17
N SER A 589 19.65 0.46 14.33
CA SER A 589 19.11 -0.89 14.51
C SER A 589 20.11 -2.01 14.21
N GLY A 590 21.35 -1.66 13.78
CA GLY A 590 22.43 -2.63 13.54
C GLY A 590 22.57 -3.10 12.10
N VAL A 591 21.75 -2.59 11.17
CA VAL A 591 21.86 -2.88 9.73
C VAL A 591 23.14 -2.24 9.18
N LYS A 592 23.91 -2.98 8.38
CA LYS A 592 25.23 -2.57 7.88
C LYS A 592 25.18 -1.96 6.48
N TRP A 593 24.21 -2.34 5.69
CA TRP A 593 24.01 -1.85 4.33
C TRP A 593 22.51 -1.89 3.97
N SER A 594 22.08 -1.02 3.07
CA SER A 594 20.69 -1.00 2.61
C SER A 594 20.58 -0.57 1.15
N GLN A 595 19.61 -1.12 0.46
CA GLN A 595 19.17 -0.59 -0.83
C GLN A 595 18.22 0.59 -0.62
N VAL A 596 18.32 1.58 -1.52
CA VAL A 596 17.32 2.63 -1.66
C VAL A 596 16.07 2.05 -2.30
N SER A 597 14.91 2.59 -2.00
CA SER A 597 13.65 2.21 -2.68
C SER A 597 13.81 2.27 -4.20
N ILE A 598 13.30 1.26 -4.89
CA ILE A 598 13.34 1.20 -6.36
C ILE A 598 12.51 2.32 -7.01
N GLU A 599 11.61 2.95 -6.26
CA GLU A 599 10.85 4.11 -6.71
C GLU A 599 11.66 5.42 -6.71
N SER A 600 12.86 5.42 -6.14
CA SER A 600 13.66 6.65 -5.97
C SER A 600 13.97 7.32 -7.29
N ASP A 601 13.83 8.64 -7.31
CA ASP A 601 14.30 9.49 -8.40
C ASP A 601 15.77 9.90 -8.21
N LYS A 602 16.38 10.45 -9.26
CA LYS A 602 17.79 10.88 -9.27
C LYS A 602 18.08 11.92 -8.19
N LYS A 603 17.16 12.87 -7.93
CA LYS A 603 17.32 13.93 -6.92
C LYS A 603 17.37 13.34 -5.51
N SER A 604 16.43 12.48 -5.17
CA SER A 604 16.38 11.79 -3.88
C SER A 604 17.64 10.95 -3.66
N LEU A 605 18.10 10.24 -4.68
CA LEU A 605 19.31 9.41 -4.60
C LEU A 605 20.57 10.26 -4.34
N ILE A 606 20.73 11.41 -4.99
CA ILE A 606 21.84 12.34 -4.73
C ILE A 606 21.83 12.80 -3.26
N GLN A 607 20.67 13.16 -2.74
CA GLN A 607 20.53 13.63 -1.37
C GLN A 607 20.89 12.54 -0.34
N ILE A 608 20.37 11.33 -0.54
CA ILE A 608 20.65 10.16 0.31
C ILE A 608 22.16 9.86 0.32
N ILE A 609 22.81 9.80 -0.85
CA ILE A 609 24.25 9.50 -0.96
C ILE A 609 25.09 10.55 -0.23
N ARG A 610 24.74 11.84 -0.34
CA ARG A 610 25.45 12.94 0.36
C ARG A 610 25.30 12.85 1.88
N ASN A 611 24.16 12.39 2.36
CA ASN A 611 23.78 12.41 3.77
C ASN A 611 23.93 11.03 4.48
N LYS A 612 24.38 9.96 3.80
CA LYS A 612 24.39 8.57 4.30
C LYS A 612 25.25 8.28 5.56
N LYS A 613 26.19 9.18 5.91
CA LYS A 613 27.00 9.15 7.15
C LYS A 613 27.51 7.72 7.54
N GLY A 614 28.27 7.07 6.64
CA GLY A 614 28.93 5.78 6.92
C GLY A 614 28.01 4.55 6.88
N MET A 615 26.80 4.64 6.36
CA MET A 615 26.01 3.49 5.93
C MET A 615 26.37 3.13 4.48
N LYS A 616 26.54 1.84 4.18
CA LYS A 616 26.70 1.40 2.80
C LYS A 616 25.34 1.43 2.10
N VAL A 617 25.27 2.13 0.99
CA VAL A 617 24.04 2.36 0.22
C VAL A 617 24.18 1.79 -1.19
N GLY A 618 23.21 0.99 -1.61
CA GLY A 618 23.13 0.43 -2.94
C GLY A 618 21.79 0.64 -3.60
N VAL A 619 21.71 0.32 -4.90
CA VAL A 619 20.50 0.41 -5.71
C VAL A 619 20.39 -0.81 -6.61
N THR A 620 19.18 -1.34 -6.80
CA THR A 620 18.90 -2.28 -7.88
C THR A 620 19.00 -1.52 -9.23
N VAL A 621 19.87 -1.98 -10.12
CA VAL A 621 20.10 -1.33 -11.43
C VAL A 621 19.56 -2.12 -12.60
N TYR A 622 19.19 -3.37 -12.37
CA TYR A 622 18.57 -4.23 -13.37
C TYR A 622 17.69 -5.29 -12.71
N GLY A 623 16.53 -5.55 -13.29
CA GLY A 623 15.67 -6.64 -12.89
C GLY A 623 14.20 -6.48 -13.29
N ARG A 624 13.38 -7.44 -12.87
CA ARG A 624 11.91 -7.42 -13.02
C ARG A 624 11.27 -7.30 -11.63
N PRO A 625 11.18 -6.08 -11.06
CA PRO A 625 10.61 -5.92 -9.72
C PRO A 625 9.13 -6.33 -9.70
N PRO A 626 8.65 -7.01 -8.66
CA PRO A 626 7.23 -7.26 -8.47
C PRO A 626 6.43 -5.95 -8.50
N LEU A 627 5.55 -5.80 -9.50
CA LEU A 627 4.66 -4.64 -9.60
C LEU A 627 3.60 -4.67 -8.51
N PHE A 628 3.12 -5.87 -8.19
CA PHE A 628 2.34 -6.18 -6.99
C PHE A 628 2.61 -7.63 -6.56
N THR A 629 2.37 -7.88 -5.28
CA THR A 629 2.25 -9.22 -4.69
C THR A 629 0.88 -9.28 -4.02
N ALA A 630 0.09 -10.32 -4.32
CA ALA A 630 -1.27 -10.45 -3.85
C ALA A 630 -1.56 -11.86 -3.32
N ARG A 631 -2.41 -11.96 -2.30
CA ARG A 631 -2.80 -13.25 -1.71
C ARG A 631 -3.66 -14.12 -2.63
N PRO A 632 -4.66 -13.58 -3.39
CA PRO A 632 -5.54 -14.41 -4.19
C PRO A 632 -4.79 -15.13 -5.32
N THR A 633 -5.11 -16.40 -5.50
CA THR A 633 -4.61 -17.24 -6.60
C THR A 633 -5.77 -17.95 -7.33
N PRO A 634 -6.76 -17.21 -7.87
CA PRO A 634 -7.95 -17.80 -8.46
C PRO A 634 -7.62 -18.60 -9.73
N ASP A 635 -8.40 -19.64 -10.01
CA ASP A 635 -8.19 -20.56 -11.15
C ASP A 635 -8.26 -19.88 -12.51
N PHE A 636 -8.97 -18.75 -12.61
CA PHE A 636 -9.06 -18.00 -13.87
C PHE A 636 -7.80 -17.19 -14.20
N PHE A 637 -6.83 -17.04 -13.26
CA PHE A 637 -5.55 -16.43 -13.57
C PHE A 637 -4.71 -17.34 -14.48
N ARG A 638 -4.12 -16.73 -15.48
CA ARG A 638 -3.25 -17.42 -16.45
C ARG A 638 -1.80 -17.07 -16.16
N TYR A 639 -1.15 -17.90 -15.33
CA TYR A 639 0.26 -17.75 -14.98
C TYR A 639 1.17 -18.06 -16.19
N GLY A 640 2.28 -17.32 -16.32
CA GLY A 640 3.21 -17.46 -17.44
C GLY A 640 2.72 -16.84 -18.76
N GLN A 641 1.56 -16.17 -18.77
CA GLN A 641 1.05 -15.47 -19.95
C GLN A 641 1.23 -13.96 -19.83
N ILE A 642 1.37 -13.30 -20.99
CA ILE A 642 1.48 -11.84 -21.06
C ILE A 642 0.09 -11.21 -21.08
N PHE A 643 -0.11 -10.26 -20.19
CA PHE A 643 -1.28 -9.39 -20.09
C PHE A 643 -0.95 -8.01 -20.64
N TYR A 644 -1.93 -7.38 -21.27
CA TYR A 644 -1.83 -6.06 -21.85
C TYR A 644 -2.76 -5.11 -21.11
N SER A 645 -2.24 -3.97 -20.66
CA SER A 645 -3.06 -2.89 -20.15
C SER A 645 -3.73 -2.12 -21.29
N PRO A 646 -4.76 -1.30 -21.02
CA PRO A 646 -5.36 -0.43 -22.04
C PRO A 646 -4.38 0.57 -22.69
N ARG A 647 -3.22 0.79 -22.07
CA ARG A 647 -2.14 1.67 -22.56
C ARG A 647 -1.02 0.91 -23.26
N GLY A 648 -1.18 -0.41 -23.46
CA GLY A 648 -0.19 -1.25 -24.11
C GLY A 648 0.98 -1.69 -23.21
N GLU A 649 0.96 -1.37 -21.90
CA GLU A 649 1.96 -1.93 -20.99
C GLU A 649 1.74 -3.44 -20.86
N ARG A 650 2.84 -4.18 -20.78
CA ARG A 650 2.87 -5.65 -20.80
C ARG A 650 3.47 -6.17 -19.51
N PHE A 651 2.84 -7.18 -18.93
CA PHE A 651 3.34 -7.84 -17.72
C PHE A 651 2.88 -9.31 -17.69
N GLU A 652 3.53 -10.09 -16.85
CA GLU A 652 3.32 -11.51 -16.64
C GLU A 652 2.89 -11.77 -15.20
N LEU A 653 1.95 -12.72 -15.00
CA LEU A 653 1.65 -13.24 -13.66
C LEU A 653 2.47 -14.49 -13.39
N GLN A 654 3.05 -14.56 -12.20
CA GLN A 654 3.72 -15.75 -11.68
C GLN A 654 3.12 -16.14 -10.33
N LYS A 655 3.06 -17.43 -10.04
CA LYS A 655 2.74 -17.94 -8.70
C LYS A 655 4.05 -18.16 -7.95
N ARG A 656 4.23 -17.44 -6.83
CA ARG A 656 5.42 -17.53 -5.98
C ARG A 656 5.02 -17.57 -4.53
N TRP A 657 5.59 -18.50 -3.77
CA TRP A 657 5.31 -18.63 -2.33
C TRP A 657 3.81 -18.67 -2.00
N GLY A 658 3.01 -19.36 -2.83
CA GLY A 658 1.56 -19.41 -2.69
C GLY A 658 0.80 -18.12 -3.03
N GLN A 659 1.47 -17.11 -3.60
CA GLN A 659 0.93 -15.78 -3.89
C GLN A 659 0.98 -15.47 -5.39
N THR A 660 0.13 -14.55 -5.84
CA THR A 660 0.17 -13.99 -7.19
C THR A 660 1.11 -12.80 -7.25
N VAL A 661 2.10 -12.86 -8.14
CA VAL A 661 3.08 -11.79 -8.36
C VAL A 661 2.98 -11.34 -9.81
N ALA A 662 2.88 -10.02 -10.04
CA ALA A 662 2.98 -9.45 -11.38
C ALA A 662 4.39 -8.91 -11.64
N LEU A 663 4.99 -9.33 -12.75
CA LEU A 663 6.30 -8.88 -13.20
C LEU A 663 6.16 -8.08 -14.50
N PRO A 664 6.88 -6.96 -14.68
CA PRO A 664 6.90 -6.27 -15.97
C PRO A 664 7.55 -7.17 -17.02
N GLU A 665 7.02 -7.18 -18.25
CA GLU A 665 7.68 -7.91 -19.35
C GLU A 665 9.04 -7.28 -19.66
N LYS A 666 9.07 -5.93 -19.73
CA LYS A 666 10.32 -5.18 -19.94
C LYS A 666 11.04 -5.01 -18.60
N PRO A 667 12.30 -5.42 -18.50
CA PRO A 667 13.05 -5.20 -17.26
C PRO A 667 13.25 -3.71 -16.98
N PHE A 668 13.27 -3.36 -15.71
CA PHE A 668 13.85 -2.12 -15.23
C PHE A 668 15.37 -2.15 -15.46
N SER A 669 15.96 -1.05 -15.93
CA SER A 669 17.40 -0.99 -16.16
C SER A 669 17.95 0.43 -16.05
N LEU A 670 18.86 0.63 -15.12
CA LEU A 670 19.72 1.82 -15.02
C LEU A 670 21.09 1.59 -15.67
N LEU A 671 21.33 0.45 -16.29
CA LEU A 671 22.61 0.13 -16.95
C LEU A 671 23.04 1.19 -17.98
N PRO A 672 22.13 1.77 -18.78
CA PRO A 672 22.52 2.81 -19.75
C PRO A 672 23.09 4.09 -19.10
N VAL A 673 22.76 4.35 -17.84
CA VAL A 673 23.14 5.54 -17.08
C VAL A 673 24.08 5.22 -15.90
N LEU A 674 24.53 3.96 -15.78
CA LEU A 674 25.33 3.48 -14.65
C LEU A 674 26.62 4.26 -14.42
N SER A 675 27.21 4.83 -15.48
CA SER A 675 28.42 5.65 -15.40
C SER A 675 28.15 7.13 -15.06
N GLU A 676 26.91 7.50 -14.77
CA GLU A 676 26.55 8.87 -14.40
C GLU A 676 26.48 9.02 -12.88
N LYS A 677 26.74 10.27 -12.40
CA LYS A 677 26.38 10.62 -11.03
C LYS A 677 24.87 10.66 -10.89
N PRO A 678 24.28 10.15 -9.79
CA PRO A 678 24.93 9.69 -8.55
C PRO A 678 25.30 8.17 -8.51
N LEU A 679 25.03 7.40 -9.58
CA LEU A 679 25.19 5.94 -9.55
C LEU A 679 26.63 5.49 -9.30
N VAL A 680 27.63 6.21 -9.84
CA VAL A 680 29.06 5.90 -9.60
C VAL A 680 29.52 6.14 -8.16
N ASP A 681 28.76 6.91 -7.38
CA ASP A 681 29.07 7.24 -5.99
C ASP A 681 28.42 6.25 -4.98
N LEU A 682 27.74 5.21 -5.50
CA LEU A 682 27.15 4.14 -4.69
C LEU A 682 28.23 3.19 -4.16
N ASP A 683 27.95 2.55 -3.03
CA ASP A 683 28.85 1.54 -2.44
C ASP A 683 28.74 0.19 -3.16
N TYR A 684 27.60 -0.11 -3.78
CA TYR A 684 27.34 -1.30 -4.60
C TYR A 684 26.07 -1.10 -5.46
N VAL A 685 25.94 -1.94 -6.49
CA VAL A 685 24.73 -2.04 -7.32
C VAL A 685 24.26 -3.48 -7.40
N VAL A 686 22.94 -3.68 -7.52
CA VAL A 686 22.34 -5.01 -7.56
C VAL A 686 21.75 -5.30 -8.94
N ILE A 687 22.10 -6.46 -9.48
CA ILE A 687 21.43 -7.08 -10.62
C ILE A 687 20.50 -8.14 -10.07
N ASP A 688 19.20 -7.90 -10.18
CA ASP A 688 18.16 -8.79 -9.66
C ASP A 688 17.61 -9.69 -10.78
N LEU A 689 17.97 -10.97 -10.72
CA LEU A 689 17.57 -12.01 -11.66
C LEU A 689 16.40 -12.86 -11.12
N THR A 690 15.81 -12.50 -9.99
CA THR A 690 14.74 -13.29 -9.37
C THR A 690 13.52 -13.39 -10.31
N GLY A 691 12.95 -14.60 -10.38
CA GLY A 691 11.78 -14.92 -11.20
C GLY A 691 12.02 -14.96 -12.69
N SER A 692 13.26 -15.07 -13.10
CA SER A 692 13.63 -15.24 -14.50
C SER A 692 14.74 -16.27 -14.58
N HIS A 693 14.65 -17.13 -15.58
CA HIS A 693 15.74 -18.07 -15.89
C HIS A 693 16.66 -17.45 -16.92
N TYR A 694 17.92 -17.29 -16.53
CA TYR A 694 18.97 -16.75 -17.40
C TYR A 694 19.98 -17.84 -17.72
N GLY A 695 20.13 -18.16 -19.01
CA GLY A 695 21.21 -19.01 -19.49
C GLY A 695 22.54 -18.26 -19.54
N MET A 696 23.66 -18.97 -19.70
CA MET A 696 25.00 -18.37 -19.76
C MET A 696 25.15 -17.32 -20.89
N LYS A 697 24.45 -17.51 -22.03
CA LYS A 697 24.47 -16.56 -23.15
C LYS A 697 23.81 -15.22 -22.76
N GLU A 698 22.67 -15.27 -22.07
CA GLU A 698 21.91 -14.11 -21.64
C GLU A 698 22.65 -13.36 -20.52
N LEU A 699 23.23 -14.08 -19.56
CA LEU A 699 24.09 -13.50 -18.53
C LEU A 699 25.33 -12.82 -19.17
N SER A 700 25.97 -13.48 -20.11
CA SER A 700 27.11 -12.91 -20.83
C SER A 700 26.73 -11.62 -21.58
N TYR A 701 25.59 -11.62 -22.25
CA TYR A 701 25.05 -10.44 -22.92
C TYR A 701 24.80 -9.29 -21.94
N LEU A 702 24.13 -9.57 -20.80
CA LEU A 702 23.84 -8.59 -19.75
C LEU A 702 25.13 -7.94 -19.21
N PHE A 703 26.15 -8.75 -18.90
CA PHE A 703 27.41 -8.25 -18.36
C PHE A 703 28.24 -7.47 -19.39
N LYS A 704 28.19 -7.81 -20.67
CA LYS A 704 28.78 -7.01 -21.75
C LYS A 704 28.14 -5.61 -21.83
N GLN A 705 26.84 -5.49 -21.57
CA GLN A 705 26.18 -4.20 -21.49
C GLN A 705 26.73 -3.33 -20.35
N ILE A 706 26.98 -3.94 -19.20
CA ILE A 706 27.53 -3.24 -18.01
C ILE A 706 28.93 -2.71 -18.32
N GLN A 707 29.75 -3.46 -19.05
CA GLN A 707 31.10 -3.06 -19.44
C GLN A 707 31.13 -2.04 -20.59
N GLY A 708 29.98 -1.65 -21.13
CA GLY A 708 29.89 -0.71 -22.22
C GLY A 708 30.21 -1.28 -23.61
N HIS A 709 30.39 -2.61 -23.72
CA HIS A 709 30.74 -3.32 -24.95
C HIS A 709 29.51 -3.87 -25.73
N GLY A 710 28.28 -3.62 -25.25
CA GLY A 710 27.06 -4.14 -25.86
C GLY A 710 26.28 -3.11 -26.67
N ARG A 711 25.48 -3.58 -27.67
CA ARG A 711 24.45 -2.77 -28.32
C ARG A 711 23.41 -2.34 -27.29
N LYS A 712 22.91 -1.09 -27.34
CA LYS A 712 21.88 -0.59 -26.41
C LYS A 712 20.76 -1.60 -26.25
N MET A 713 20.45 -1.96 -24.98
CA MET A 713 19.31 -2.81 -24.67
C MET A 713 18.04 -2.11 -25.20
N LYS A 714 17.46 -2.69 -26.26
CA LYS A 714 16.15 -2.23 -26.76
C LYS A 714 15.11 -2.63 -25.72
N GLN A 715 14.22 -1.68 -25.37
CA GLN A 715 13.02 -1.94 -24.56
C GLN A 715 13.22 -2.15 -23.04
N THR A 716 14.00 -1.31 -22.37
CA THR A 716 14.05 -1.23 -20.90
C THR A 716 13.33 0.02 -20.37
N SER A 717 12.97 0.03 -19.08
CA SER A 717 12.38 1.16 -18.37
C SER A 717 13.38 1.71 -17.35
N LEU A 718 13.55 3.02 -17.29
CA LEU A 718 14.31 3.70 -16.21
C LEU A 718 13.47 3.87 -14.93
N PHE A 719 12.22 3.45 -14.95
CA PHE A 719 11.25 3.66 -13.88
C PHE A 719 11.17 5.16 -13.51
N ASN A 720 11.30 5.53 -12.22
CA ASN A 720 11.20 6.92 -11.76
C ASN A 720 12.55 7.66 -11.75
N TYR A 721 13.65 7.04 -12.15
CA TYR A 721 15.00 7.64 -12.07
C TYR A 721 15.11 9.01 -12.77
N GLY A 722 14.34 9.23 -13.82
CA GLY A 722 14.27 10.50 -14.55
C GLY A 722 13.58 11.67 -13.81
N GLY A 723 13.18 11.50 -12.55
CA GLY A 723 12.55 12.55 -11.74
C GLY A 723 11.02 12.60 -11.86
N THR A 724 10.39 11.45 -12.07
CA THR A 724 8.92 11.34 -12.22
C THR A 724 8.19 10.87 -10.96
N LEU A 725 8.90 10.59 -9.87
CA LEU A 725 8.27 10.14 -8.62
C LEU A 725 7.46 11.28 -7.98
N GLN A 726 6.16 11.09 -7.91
CA GLN A 726 5.19 12.02 -7.32
C GLN A 726 4.61 11.44 -6.02
#